data_559ae9d07a6f3a0198c1fcfd19722a1c
#
_entry.id   559ae9d07a6f3a0198c1fcfd19722a1c
#
_cell.length_a   1.000
_cell.length_b   1.000
_cell.length_c   1.000
_cell.angle_alpha   90.00
_cell.angle_beta   90.00
_cell.angle_gamma   90.00
#
_symmetry.space_group_name_H-M   'P 1'
#
loop_
_entity.id
_entity.type
_entity.pdbx_description
1 polymer ?
#
loop_
_entity_poly.entity_id
_entity_poly.type
_entity_poly.pdbx_seq_one_letter_code
_entity_poly.pdbx_strand_id
1 'polypeptide(L)'
;MKKSIKLVALLLTAGFYSACTQQLPPDTRSRISLEGNWGLQLDTAGTGIAPGWLAKPCTDSLFLPGTTDMGKKGTYNTDMTLTTALSREYVFEGKALYTKQVGIPEEWAGTSVRLVMERTKPTTIWIDGKEVGSNSDISTAQQYDLSSYLSPGTHALAVLVDNGKEAVPEKVYGSSHAYSASTQTNWNGIIGDFYLESAPLCGIDDIQLYPDAAKKAVTAKVLLRNPDKGTGKGFLSFYAEAWNTDRQHKTPVQTVEVDWTKPEQEFELALGDKALLWSEFTPALYRLSVSLKTDRSVDTRQATFGLRDFKTKGRQFTMNGKTTFLRGKHDACVFPLIAHTAMDVETWRHYFRVAKQYGINHYRFHSWCPPEACFEAADIEGIYLQPELPVWGNIDIDDSELCDYLLKEGRNLHRAYSNHASFVMFGLGNEMSGEEGLAMLIRTFKKEDNRHLYASGSNNYLGFKGKQADEDYFTTCRVGREDEKQFNTHARASFSFADAYDGGYLNHTYPNSEMNFSSANALCDIPIISHETGQFQVYPNYEEIKKYTGVLKPRNFEIFRKRLEEAGMIGQAHDFMMASGKWSALLYRADIEMNLRTPEWGGFQLLDLQDYPGQGSAYVGILDAFMESKGLVTPEEWRHFCSEVVPLFCIEKFCWTNDEVPAGEVEIANYSESDLNGRQLSWTLTDSKQQVLDKGVLPLQVKQGELAKVGTLKPAIASVRKAEKVTLGLSIDGTPYRNDYSLWIYPADKADKEVKAAEGICVTDDLDAHLKYLAEGGKVLWFPSKDKHKDQTVGGLFQTDYWNYRMFRSICENLGRPVSPGTLGILTDPAHPALADFPTEFHTNWQWFPIIKQSYPMILDRLSDDYRPIVQVIDNVERNHKLGLLFEFKVGNGKLLVCMSDLKAVQDKPEARQFYRSILEYMETPAFAPSYSLSVRDLQDLFTAKVKTGEMKKLFNISSYE
;
A
#
# COMPACT_ATOMS: atom_id res chain seq x y z
N MET A 1 -39.40 -41.99 -81.59
CA MET A 1 -38.11 -42.38 -81.05
C MET A 1 -38.04 -41.95 -79.55
N LYS A 2 -38.24 -42.86 -78.61
CA LYS A 2 -38.32 -42.66 -77.18
C LYS A 2 -36.92 -42.83 -76.56
N LYS A 3 -36.38 -41.86 -75.82
CA LYS A 3 -35.25 -42.09 -74.93
C LYS A 3 -35.74 -42.01 -73.52
N SER A 4 -35.60 -43.12 -72.85
CA SER A 4 -35.88 -43.25 -71.36
C SER A 4 -34.77 -42.65 -70.54
N ILE A 5 -35.12 -41.78 -69.57
CA ILE A 5 -34.22 -41.24 -68.55
C ILE A 5 -34.52 -42.02 -67.28
N LYS A 6 -33.52 -42.78 -66.80
CA LYS A 6 -33.57 -43.46 -65.47
C LYS A 6 -33.28 -42.45 -64.37
N LEU A 7 -34.23 -42.24 -63.46
CA LEU A 7 -34.06 -41.42 -62.25
C LEU A 7 -33.41 -42.29 -61.14
N VAL A 8 -32.19 -41.93 -60.71
CA VAL A 8 -31.55 -42.55 -59.57
C VAL A 8 -31.96 -41.73 -58.37
N ALA A 9 -32.76 -42.30 -57.48
CA ALA A 9 -33.11 -41.73 -56.22
C ALA A 9 -31.97 -41.98 -55.23
N LEU A 10 -31.29 -40.90 -54.81
CA LEU A 10 -30.29 -40.87 -53.73
C LEU A 10 -31.06 -40.68 -52.41
N LEU A 11 -31.15 -41.69 -51.56
CA LEU A 11 -31.66 -41.62 -50.21
C LEU A 11 -30.56 -40.98 -49.33
N LEU A 12 -30.72 -39.70 -49.01
CA LEU A 12 -29.99 -39.02 -47.91
C LEU A 12 -30.62 -39.42 -46.60
N THR A 13 -30.01 -40.36 -45.88
CA THR A 13 -30.29 -40.59 -44.44
C THR A 13 -29.67 -39.46 -43.66
N ALA A 14 -30.49 -38.46 -43.31
CA ALA A 14 -30.14 -37.46 -42.29
C ALA A 14 -30.11 -38.14 -40.91
N GLY A 15 -28.95 -38.57 -40.48
CA GLY A 15 -28.74 -38.93 -39.09
C GLY A 15 -28.94 -37.71 -38.19
N PHE A 16 -30.07 -37.68 -37.50
CA PHE A 16 -30.25 -36.79 -36.35
C PHE A 16 -29.23 -37.21 -35.27
N TYR A 17 -28.09 -36.53 -35.21
CA TYR A 17 -27.29 -36.52 -33.99
C TYR A 17 -28.09 -35.75 -32.94
N SER A 18 -28.74 -36.48 -32.04
CA SER A 18 -29.24 -35.97 -30.79
C SER A 18 -28.01 -35.45 -30.04
N ALA A 19 -27.89 -34.15 -29.90
CA ALA A 19 -26.90 -33.55 -29.03
C ALA A 19 -27.33 -33.83 -27.57
N CYS A 20 -27.04 -35.05 -27.09
CA CYS A 20 -26.93 -35.26 -25.65
C CYS A 20 -25.87 -34.29 -25.17
N THR A 21 -26.26 -33.36 -24.31
CA THR A 21 -25.34 -32.57 -23.51
C THR A 21 -24.54 -33.55 -22.65
N GLN A 22 -23.39 -34.01 -23.13
CA GLN A 22 -22.48 -34.84 -22.35
C GLN A 22 -21.97 -33.97 -21.20
N GLN A 23 -22.53 -34.21 -20.02
CA GLN A 23 -21.93 -33.75 -18.77
C GLN A 23 -20.70 -34.61 -18.48
N LEU A 24 -19.57 -33.93 -18.11
CA LEU A 24 -18.42 -34.65 -17.57
C LEU A 24 -18.81 -35.33 -16.24
N PRO A 25 -18.17 -36.45 -15.90
CA PRO A 25 -18.34 -37.06 -14.58
C PRO A 25 -18.05 -36.04 -13.47
N PRO A 26 -18.72 -36.14 -12.31
CA PRO A 26 -18.39 -35.31 -11.16
C PRO A 26 -16.95 -35.57 -10.69
N ASP A 27 -16.41 -34.68 -9.90
CA ASP A 27 -15.13 -34.89 -9.21
C ASP A 27 -15.21 -36.16 -8.36
N THR A 28 -14.26 -37.06 -8.55
CA THR A 28 -14.18 -38.36 -7.87
C THR A 28 -13.33 -38.31 -6.60
N ARG A 29 -12.76 -37.16 -6.28
CA ARG A 29 -11.93 -36.96 -5.10
C ARG A 29 -12.76 -36.83 -3.85
N SER A 30 -12.23 -37.35 -2.76
CA SER A 30 -12.85 -37.22 -1.45
C SER A 30 -11.85 -36.63 -0.46
N ARG A 31 -12.35 -35.85 0.50
CA ARG A 31 -11.55 -35.17 1.50
C ARG A 31 -11.98 -35.53 2.91
N ILE A 32 -11.01 -35.66 3.80
CA ILE A 32 -11.20 -35.77 5.25
C ILE A 32 -10.63 -34.51 5.87
N SER A 33 -11.49 -33.69 6.45
CA SER A 33 -11.02 -32.49 7.19
C SER A 33 -10.20 -32.94 8.40
N LEU A 34 -9.08 -32.25 8.58
CA LEU A 34 -8.23 -32.43 9.76
C LEU A 34 -8.49 -31.35 10.82
N GLU A 35 -9.49 -30.51 10.61
CA GLU A 35 -9.94 -29.51 11.57
C GLU A 35 -10.29 -30.13 12.92
N GLY A 36 -10.06 -29.38 13.98
CA GLY A 36 -10.42 -29.75 15.35
C GLY A 36 -9.23 -29.68 16.31
N ASN A 37 -9.42 -30.27 17.49
CA ASN A 37 -8.38 -30.30 18.52
C ASN A 37 -7.26 -31.27 18.16
N TRP A 38 -6.04 -30.79 18.28
CA TRP A 38 -4.79 -31.55 18.13
C TRP A 38 -4.03 -31.55 19.44
N GLY A 39 -3.41 -32.66 19.80
CA GLY A 39 -2.43 -32.69 20.88
C GLY A 39 -1.26 -31.78 20.55
N LEU A 40 -0.78 -31.00 21.50
CA LEU A 40 0.30 -30.03 21.33
C LEU A 40 1.44 -30.29 22.31
N GLN A 41 2.67 -30.21 21.80
CA GLN A 41 3.88 -30.14 22.62
C GLN A 41 4.84 -29.10 22.06
N LEU A 42 5.21 -28.10 22.87
CA LEU A 42 6.15 -27.04 22.50
C LEU A 42 7.55 -27.39 22.99
N ASP A 43 8.57 -27.24 22.14
CA ASP A 43 9.98 -27.29 22.51
C ASP A 43 10.45 -25.96 23.09
N THR A 44 10.04 -25.69 24.33
CA THR A 44 10.41 -24.45 25.02
C THR A 44 11.89 -24.42 25.48
N ALA A 45 12.56 -25.56 25.48
CA ALA A 45 13.97 -25.69 25.89
C ALA A 45 14.94 -25.61 24.70
N GLY A 46 14.43 -25.64 23.46
CA GLY A 46 15.28 -25.66 22.25
C GLY A 46 16.15 -26.91 22.10
N THR A 47 15.73 -28.04 22.70
CA THR A 47 16.49 -29.27 22.73
C THR A 47 16.19 -30.20 21.54
N GLY A 48 15.23 -29.80 20.70
CA GLY A 48 14.72 -30.62 19.60
C GLY A 48 13.74 -31.69 20.06
N ILE A 49 13.30 -32.53 19.11
CA ILE A 49 12.40 -33.65 19.42
C ILE A 49 13.17 -34.69 20.21
N ALA A 50 12.88 -34.82 21.50
CA ALA A 50 13.47 -35.85 22.33
C ALA A 50 12.99 -37.26 21.87
N PRO A 51 13.84 -38.27 21.94
CA PRO A 51 13.42 -39.64 21.72
C PRO A 51 12.22 -39.97 22.61
N GLY A 52 11.12 -40.34 21.97
CA GLY A 52 9.86 -40.67 22.67
C GLY A 52 8.79 -39.60 22.73
N TRP A 53 8.98 -38.41 22.13
CA TRP A 53 7.89 -37.43 21.96
C TRP A 53 6.71 -38.05 21.20
N LEU A 54 6.98 -38.78 20.11
CA LEU A 54 5.96 -39.41 19.30
C LEU A 54 5.21 -40.55 20.01
N ALA A 55 5.83 -41.13 21.07
CA ALA A 55 5.26 -42.24 21.82
C ALA A 55 4.44 -41.83 23.06
N LYS A 56 4.50 -40.56 23.46
CA LYS A 56 3.83 -40.03 24.65
C LYS A 56 2.62 -39.18 24.26
N PRO A 57 1.50 -39.25 24.97
CA PRO A 57 0.40 -38.32 24.78
C PRO A 57 0.85 -36.89 25.02
N CYS A 58 0.43 -35.97 24.17
CA CYS A 58 0.61 -34.54 24.42
C CYS A 58 -0.14 -34.11 25.67
N THR A 59 0.46 -33.23 26.45
CA THR A 59 -0.15 -32.70 27.68
C THR A 59 -1.00 -31.47 27.46
N ASP A 60 -0.93 -30.87 26.30
CA ASP A 60 -1.68 -29.67 25.90
C ASP A 60 -2.36 -29.92 24.55
N SER A 61 -3.20 -28.97 24.12
CA SER A 61 -3.92 -29.06 22.86
C SER A 61 -4.11 -27.69 22.20
N LEU A 62 -4.24 -27.71 20.87
CA LEU A 62 -4.55 -26.54 20.06
C LEU A 62 -5.61 -26.91 19.02
N PHE A 63 -6.55 -26.00 18.76
CA PHE A 63 -7.48 -26.13 17.64
C PHE A 63 -6.77 -25.73 16.34
N LEU A 64 -6.74 -26.63 15.35
CA LEU A 64 -6.25 -26.38 14.00
C LEU A 64 -7.41 -26.49 13.00
N PRO A 65 -7.45 -25.67 11.92
CA PRO A 65 -6.50 -24.59 11.62
C PRO A 65 -6.47 -23.49 12.67
N GLY A 66 -5.25 -22.99 12.96
CA GLY A 66 -5.01 -21.96 13.97
C GLY A 66 -3.53 -21.80 14.30
N THR A 67 -3.22 -20.86 15.18
CA THR A 67 -1.86 -20.56 15.57
C THR A 67 -1.67 -20.63 17.10
N THR A 68 -0.41 -20.79 17.53
CA THR A 68 -0.05 -20.70 18.94
C THR A 68 -0.50 -19.40 19.59
N ASP A 69 -0.45 -18.28 18.84
CA ASP A 69 -0.91 -16.96 19.29
C ASP A 69 -2.41 -16.96 19.57
N MET A 70 -3.23 -17.47 18.63
CA MET A 70 -4.69 -17.58 18.77
C MET A 70 -5.06 -18.49 19.94
N GLY A 71 -4.30 -19.57 20.12
CA GLY A 71 -4.49 -20.53 21.21
C GLY A 71 -3.92 -20.08 22.55
N LYS A 72 -3.28 -18.91 22.63
CA LYS A 72 -2.59 -18.39 23.81
C LYS A 72 -1.54 -19.38 24.34
N LYS A 73 -0.72 -19.93 23.45
CA LYS A 73 0.35 -20.88 23.74
C LYS A 73 1.71 -20.20 23.66
N GLY A 74 2.65 -20.67 24.49
CA GLY A 74 4.00 -20.09 24.60
C GLY A 74 4.17 -19.21 25.84
N THR A 75 5.08 -18.24 25.76
CA THR A 75 5.40 -17.35 26.89
C THR A 75 4.55 -16.08 26.83
N TYR A 76 3.94 -15.72 27.97
CA TYR A 76 3.21 -14.45 28.06
C TYR A 76 4.20 -13.26 27.91
N ASN A 77 3.88 -12.34 26.99
CA ASN A 77 4.74 -11.20 26.70
C ASN A 77 4.54 -10.07 27.71
N THR A 78 5.55 -9.88 28.56
CA THR A 78 5.58 -8.82 29.58
C THR A 78 6.24 -7.52 29.13
N ASP A 79 6.76 -7.44 27.89
CA ASP A 79 7.34 -6.21 27.36
C ASP A 79 6.25 -5.16 27.10
N MET A 80 6.26 -4.12 27.91
CA MET A 80 5.36 -2.96 27.83
C MET A 80 6.06 -1.73 27.23
N THR A 81 7.22 -1.91 26.55
CA THR A 81 8.04 -0.81 26.05
C THR A 81 8.07 -0.73 24.51
N LEU A 82 7.55 -1.75 23.83
CA LEU A 82 7.57 -1.82 22.37
C LEU A 82 6.66 -0.74 21.75
N THR A 83 7.27 0.16 20.95
CA THR A 83 6.57 1.25 20.23
C THR A 83 6.65 1.12 18.71
N THR A 84 7.42 0.15 18.19
CA THR A 84 7.67 -0.01 16.76
C THR A 84 6.79 -1.05 16.08
N ALA A 85 5.92 -1.72 16.84
CA ALA A 85 4.97 -2.71 16.32
C ALA A 85 3.81 -2.90 17.30
N LEU A 86 2.74 -3.53 16.84
CA LEU A 86 1.73 -4.13 17.70
C LEU A 86 2.37 -5.28 18.51
N SER A 87 1.84 -5.56 19.68
CA SER A 87 2.41 -6.56 20.58
C SER A 87 1.63 -7.88 20.51
N ARG A 88 2.33 -8.99 20.34
CA ARG A 88 1.78 -10.33 20.57
C ARG A 88 1.57 -10.53 22.07
N GLU A 89 0.44 -11.07 22.47
CA GLU A 89 0.13 -11.35 23.90
C GLU A 89 0.89 -12.60 24.40
N TYR A 90 0.96 -13.63 23.55
CA TYR A 90 1.76 -14.83 23.78
C TYR A 90 2.73 -15.03 22.63
N VAL A 91 3.95 -15.42 22.93
CA VAL A 91 5.02 -15.61 21.95
C VAL A 91 5.57 -17.03 22.07
N PHE A 92 5.59 -17.71 20.93
CA PHE A 92 6.33 -18.97 20.79
C PHE A 92 7.15 -18.91 19.49
N GLU A 93 8.40 -19.31 19.57
CA GLU A 93 9.31 -19.48 18.45
C GLU A 93 10.14 -20.73 18.66
N GLY A 94 10.20 -21.61 17.64
CA GLY A 94 10.85 -22.90 17.67
C GLY A 94 9.93 -24.02 17.18
N LYS A 95 10.17 -25.24 17.68
CA LYS A 95 9.54 -26.48 17.25
C LYS A 95 8.30 -26.80 18.05
N ALA A 96 7.14 -26.92 17.38
CA ALA A 96 5.88 -27.36 17.96
C ALA A 96 5.43 -28.66 17.30
N LEU A 97 5.20 -29.70 18.10
CA LEU A 97 4.67 -30.99 17.64
C LEU A 97 3.16 -31.03 17.84
N TYR A 98 2.44 -31.32 16.76
CA TYR A 98 0.98 -31.50 16.72
C TYR A 98 0.68 -32.97 16.44
N THR A 99 -0.24 -33.59 17.18
CA THR A 99 -0.58 -35.01 17.02
C THR A 99 -2.10 -35.23 16.96
N LYS A 100 -2.54 -36.16 16.10
CA LYS A 100 -3.95 -36.54 15.97
C LYS A 100 -4.10 -37.99 15.48
N GLN A 101 -5.10 -38.69 15.97
CA GLN A 101 -5.55 -39.95 15.37
C GLN A 101 -6.46 -39.63 14.17
N VAL A 102 -6.19 -40.24 13.05
CA VAL A 102 -6.96 -40.09 11.81
C VAL A 102 -7.49 -41.44 11.33
N GLY A 103 -8.77 -41.50 10.95
CA GLY A 103 -9.40 -42.68 10.39
C GLY A 103 -9.39 -42.64 8.87
N ILE A 104 -8.86 -43.66 8.24
CA ILE A 104 -8.86 -43.81 6.77
C ILE A 104 -9.95 -44.84 6.40
N PRO A 105 -10.93 -44.45 5.58
CA PRO A 105 -12.06 -45.35 5.24
C PRO A 105 -11.66 -46.43 4.22
N GLU A 106 -12.40 -47.51 4.18
CA GLU A 106 -12.14 -48.64 3.30
C GLU A 106 -12.15 -48.31 1.80
N GLU A 107 -12.99 -47.34 1.39
CA GLU A 107 -13.07 -46.85 0.02
C GLU A 107 -11.79 -46.13 -0.48
N TRP A 108 -10.87 -45.77 0.43
CA TRP A 108 -9.58 -45.22 0.05
C TRP A 108 -8.50 -46.27 -0.24
N ALA A 109 -8.84 -47.54 -0.11
CA ALA A 109 -7.89 -48.63 -0.45
C ALA A 109 -7.44 -48.52 -1.92
N GLY A 110 -6.13 -48.47 -2.17
CA GLY A 110 -5.57 -48.41 -3.52
C GLY A 110 -5.73 -47.07 -4.23
N THR A 111 -6.11 -46.02 -3.51
CA THR A 111 -6.09 -44.65 -4.02
C THR A 111 -4.78 -43.94 -3.71
N SER A 112 -4.55 -42.77 -4.32
CA SER A 112 -3.50 -41.86 -3.91
C SER A 112 -4.04 -41.03 -2.75
N VAL A 113 -3.29 -40.95 -1.63
CA VAL A 113 -3.67 -40.15 -0.46
C VAL A 113 -2.63 -39.07 -0.23
N ARG A 114 -3.10 -37.82 -0.15
CA ARG A 114 -2.26 -36.65 0.12
C ARG A 114 -2.68 -35.92 1.37
N LEU A 115 -1.71 -35.45 2.18
CA LEU A 115 -1.92 -34.42 3.18
C LEU A 115 -1.72 -33.07 2.52
N VAL A 116 -2.66 -32.16 2.76
CA VAL A 116 -2.60 -30.75 2.30
C VAL A 116 -2.69 -29.82 3.50
N MET A 117 -1.74 -28.91 3.63
CA MET A 117 -1.69 -27.81 4.59
C MET A 117 -1.54 -26.53 3.80
N GLU A 118 -2.59 -25.70 3.71
CA GLU A 118 -2.60 -24.55 2.81
C GLU A 118 -1.52 -23.53 3.13
N ARG A 119 -1.33 -23.22 4.43
CA ARG A 119 -0.26 -22.35 4.85
C ARG A 119 0.29 -22.76 6.23
N THR A 120 1.60 -22.88 6.31
CA THR A 120 2.31 -23.20 7.55
C THR A 120 3.77 -22.72 7.48
N LYS A 121 4.55 -22.98 8.51
CA LYS A 121 6.01 -22.83 8.53
C LYS A 121 6.66 -24.16 8.11
N PRO A 122 8.00 -24.26 8.03
CA PRO A 122 8.65 -25.55 7.76
C PRO A 122 8.13 -26.70 8.63
N THR A 123 7.89 -27.85 8.01
CA THR A 123 7.30 -29.01 8.71
C THR A 123 8.11 -30.28 8.50
N THR A 124 7.93 -31.22 9.44
CA THR A 124 8.29 -32.63 9.31
C THR A 124 7.10 -33.50 9.73
N ILE A 125 6.81 -34.56 8.97
CA ILE A 125 5.61 -35.39 9.15
C ILE A 125 5.99 -36.81 9.53
N TRP A 126 5.21 -37.42 10.45
CA TRP A 126 5.28 -38.85 10.81
C TRP A 126 3.89 -39.48 10.72
N ILE A 127 3.85 -40.76 10.24
CA ILE A 127 2.68 -41.64 10.32
C ILE A 127 3.10 -42.86 11.14
N ASP A 128 2.32 -43.14 12.19
CA ASP A 128 2.59 -44.27 13.12
C ASP A 128 4.03 -44.32 13.63
N GLY A 129 4.61 -43.14 13.88
CA GLY A 129 5.98 -42.95 14.34
C GLY A 129 7.06 -43.08 13.28
N LYS A 130 6.70 -43.37 12.00
CA LYS A 130 7.64 -43.43 10.89
C LYS A 130 7.67 -42.08 10.17
N GLU A 131 8.86 -41.52 9.98
CA GLU A 131 9.04 -40.26 9.28
C GLU A 131 8.69 -40.42 7.78
N VAL A 132 7.88 -39.48 7.29
CA VAL A 132 7.50 -39.36 5.89
C VAL A 132 8.44 -38.42 5.13
N GLY A 133 8.79 -37.28 5.75
CA GLY A 133 9.67 -36.28 5.16
C GLY A 133 9.46 -34.89 5.73
N SER A 134 10.20 -33.92 5.18
CA SER A 134 10.16 -32.51 5.56
C SER A 134 9.88 -31.61 4.36
N ASN A 135 9.29 -30.43 4.63
CA ASN A 135 9.07 -29.39 3.63
C ASN A 135 9.31 -28.00 4.25
N SER A 136 10.03 -27.12 3.56
CA SER A 136 10.37 -25.76 4.00
C SER A 136 9.60 -24.65 3.27
N ASP A 137 8.62 -24.98 2.43
CA ASP A 137 7.83 -24.01 1.68
C ASP A 137 6.96 -23.16 2.65
N ILE A 138 6.99 -21.85 2.48
CA ILE A 138 6.24 -20.92 3.35
C ILE A 138 5.21 -20.08 2.58
N SER A 139 5.34 -20.00 1.27
CA SER A 139 4.50 -19.15 0.42
C SER A 139 3.34 -19.89 -0.27
N THR A 140 3.37 -21.21 -0.28
CA THR A 140 2.36 -22.06 -0.92
C THR A 140 1.96 -23.24 -0.03
N ALA A 141 0.90 -23.97 -0.44
CA ALA A 141 0.46 -25.14 0.28
C ALA A 141 1.54 -26.23 0.31
N GLN A 142 1.84 -26.75 1.50
CA GLN A 142 2.66 -27.94 1.65
C GLN A 142 1.83 -29.20 1.41
N GLN A 143 2.35 -30.10 0.56
CA GLN A 143 1.70 -31.36 0.22
C GLN A 143 2.65 -32.53 0.45
N TYR A 144 2.09 -33.62 1.03
CA TYR A 144 2.82 -34.85 1.28
C TYR A 144 2.07 -36.04 0.69
N ASP A 145 2.73 -36.87 -0.09
CA ASP A 145 2.18 -38.15 -0.57
C ASP A 145 2.24 -39.18 0.56
N LEU A 146 1.08 -39.56 1.06
CA LEU A 146 0.92 -40.52 2.14
C LEU A 146 0.40 -41.89 1.63
N SER A 147 0.33 -42.10 0.33
CA SER A 147 -0.25 -43.30 -0.29
C SER A 147 0.37 -44.60 0.19
N SER A 148 1.69 -44.60 0.47
CA SER A 148 2.41 -45.79 0.96
C SER A 148 2.40 -45.94 2.49
N TYR A 149 1.88 -44.96 3.20
CA TYR A 149 1.87 -44.93 4.68
C TYR A 149 0.51 -45.14 5.28
N LEU A 150 -0.54 -44.82 4.56
CA LEU A 150 -1.94 -44.88 5.03
C LEU A 150 -2.68 -46.01 4.31
N SER A 151 -3.12 -47.01 5.08
CA SER A 151 -4.10 -48.01 4.67
C SER A 151 -5.43 -47.74 5.35
N PRO A 152 -6.55 -48.38 4.95
CA PRO A 152 -7.79 -48.28 5.74
C PRO A 152 -7.58 -48.68 7.20
N GLY A 153 -8.12 -47.85 8.12
CA GLY A 153 -7.92 -48.02 9.55
C GLY A 153 -7.60 -46.73 10.28
N THR A 154 -7.14 -46.83 11.52
CA THR A 154 -6.77 -45.68 12.35
C THR A 154 -5.25 -45.51 12.39
N HIS A 155 -4.76 -44.32 12.11
CA HIS A 155 -3.33 -43.98 12.07
C HIS A 155 -3.01 -42.80 12.98
N ALA A 156 -1.83 -42.80 13.56
CA ALA A 156 -1.30 -41.63 14.30
C ALA A 156 -0.57 -40.70 13.35
N LEU A 157 -1.12 -39.52 13.10
CA LEU A 157 -0.49 -38.45 12.32
C LEU A 157 0.19 -37.47 13.30
N ALA A 158 1.47 -37.19 13.08
CA ALA A 158 2.21 -36.17 13.78
C ALA A 158 2.82 -35.17 12.80
N VAL A 159 2.70 -33.88 13.11
CA VAL A 159 3.20 -32.74 12.33
C VAL A 159 4.05 -31.89 13.25
N LEU A 160 5.34 -31.80 12.96
CA LEU A 160 6.21 -30.80 13.55
C LEU A 160 6.16 -29.53 12.72
N VAL A 161 5.94 -28.38 13.34
CA VAL A 161 6.02 -27.06 12.71
C VAL A 161 7.16 -26.29 13.37
N ASP A 162 8.08 -25.76 12.59
CA ASP A 162 9.25 -25.02 13.06
C ASP A 162 9.20 -23.57 12.52
N ASN A 163 8.97 -22.59 13.41
CA ASN A 163 9.09 -21.18 13.08
C ASN A 163 10.38 -20.54 13.65
N GLY A 164 11.36 -21.37 13.99
CA GLY A 164 12.64 -20.91 14.52
C GLY A 164 13.57 -20.33 13.45
N LYS A 165 14.62 -19.68 13.90
CA LYS A 165 15.59 -18.98 13.06
C LYS A 165 16.29 -19.88 12.03
N GLU A 166 16.55 -21.14 12.38
CA GLU A 166 17.31 -22.08 11.55
C GLU A 166 16.43 -22.88 10.57
N ALA A 167 15.12 -22.64 10.58
CA ALA A 167 14.16 -23.38 9.76
C ALA A 167 14.14 -22.93 8.29
N VAL A 168 14.60 -21.71 8.01
CA VAL A 168 14.70 -21.10 6.67
C VAL A 168 16.01 -20.30 6.57
N PRO A 169 16.49 -19.92 5.36
CA PRO A 169 17.66 -19.07 5.23
C PRO A 169 17.56 -17.78 6.06
N GLU A 170 18.68 -17.31 6.60
CA GLU A 170 18.72 -16.16 7.52
C GLU A 170 18.06 -14.90 6.94
N LYS A 171 18.23 -14.64 5.64
CA LYS A 171 17.59 -13.52 4.94
C LYS A 171 16.08 -13.62 4.95
N VAL A 172 15.50 -14.80 4.77
CA VAL A 172 14.05 -15.02 4.82
C VAL A 172 13.52 -14.81 6.23
N TYR A 173 14.18 -15.38 7.24
CA TYR A 173 13.81 -15.17 8.64
C TYR A 173 13.88 -13.70 9.05
N GLY A 174 14.95 -12.99 8.64
CA GLY A 174 15.24 -11.64 9.12
C GLY A 174 14.43 -10.53 8.43
N SER A 175 13.92 -10.77 7.22
CA SER A 175 13.39 -9.68 6.38
C SER A 175 12.09 -9.97 5.62
N SER A 176 11.49 -11.14 5.74
CA SER A 176 10.22 -11.44 5.06
C SER A 176 9.00 -11.08 5.92
N HIS A 177 7.99 -10.42 5.34
CA HIS A 177 6.69 -10.24 5.99
C HIS A 177 5.94 -11.57 6.22
N ALA A 178 6.31 -12.62 5.50
CA ALA A 178 5.75 -13.94 5.72
C ALA A 178 6.30 -14.67 6.94
N TYR A 179 7.47 -14.26 7.44
CA TYR A 179 8.18 -15.00 8.46
C TYR A 179 8.70 -14.15 9.64
N SER A 180 9.13 -12.92 9.40
CA SER A 180 9.80 -12.11 10.41
C SER A 180 8.83 -11.48 11.43
N ALA A 181 9.13 -11.63 12.72
CA ALA A 181 8.40 -10.95 13.78
C ALA A 181 8.69 -9.45 13.85
N SER A 182 9.74 -8.96 13.19
CA SER A 182 10.09 -7.53 13.17
C SER A 182 9.21 -6.72 12.22
N THR A 183 8.62 -7.38 11.21
CA THR A 183 7.75 -6.73 10.21
C THR A 183 6.28 -7.09 10.39
N GLN A 184 5.99 -8.33 10.83
CA GLN A 184 4.64 -8.81 11.11
C GLN A 184 4.64 -9.75 12.32
N THR A 185 4.10 -10.94 12.18
CA THR A 185 4.04 -11.95 13.24
C THR A 185 4.65 -13.26 12.75
N ASN A 186 5.68 -13.72 13.44
CA ASN A 186 6.22 -15.07 13.24
C ASN A 186 5.41 -16.10 14.05
N TRP A 187 4.22 -16.44 13.56
CA TRP A 187 3.32 -17.40 14.18
C TRP A 187 3.77 -18.86 13.93
N ASN A 188 3.33 -19.78 14.80
CA ASN A 188 3.49 -21.23 14.64
C ASN A 188 2.09 -21.86 14.57
N GLY A 189 1.90 -22.84 13.68
CA GLY A 189 0.63 -23.53 13.46
C GLY A 189 0.36 -23.85 12.00
N ILE A 190 -0.90 -24.16 11.69
CA ILE A 190 -1.41 -24.44 10.35
C ILE A 190 -2.66 -23.57 10.15
N ILE A 191 -2.74 -22.82 9.06
CA ILE A 191 -3.88 -21.95 8.76
C ILE A 191 -4.44 -22.25 7.36
N GLY A 192 -5.71 -21.90 7.13
CA GLY A 192 -6.42 -22.20 5.90
C GLY A 192 -6.83 -23.67 5.80
N ASP A 193 -6.90 -24.18 4.58
CA ASP A 193 -7.33 -25.54 4.29
C ASP A 193 -6.36 -26.58 4.87
N PHE A 194 -6.90 -27.52 5.65
CA PHE A 194 -6.13 -28.59 6.29
C PHE A 194 -6.90 -29.91 6.20
N TYR A 195 -6.46 -30.80 5.28
CA TYR A 195 -7.19 -32.03 4.99
C TYR A 195 -6.30 -33.17 4.44
N LEU A 196 -6.82 -34.39 4.49
CA LEU A 196 -6.37 -35.51 3.64
C LEU A 196 -7.25 -35.57 2.39
N GLU A 197 -6.64 -35.74 1.22
CA GLU A 197 -7.35 -35.95 -0.05
C GLU A 197 -7.04 -37.32 -0.63
N SER A 198 -8.10 -38.04 -0.97
CA SER A 198 -8.01 -39.26 -1.78
C SER A 198 -8.33 -38.94 -3.25
N ALA A 199 -7.53 -39.46 -4.15
CA ALA A 199 -7.73 -39.37 -5.59
C ALA A 199 -7.44 -40.72 -6.28
N PRO A 200 -7.96 -40.94 -7.51
CA PRO A 200 -7.59 -42.12 -8.29
C PRO A 200 -6.07 -42.23 -8.42
N LEU A 201 -5.52 -43.44 -8.30
CA LEU A 201 -4.08 -43.69 -8.40
C LEU A 201 -3.50 -43.17 -9.72
N CYS A 202 -4.22 -43.41 -10.83
CA CYS A 202 -3.96 -42.80 -12.13
C CYS A 202 -4.94 -41.64 -12.34
N GLY A 203 -4.47 -40.42 -12.48
CA GLY A 203 -5.37 -39.25 -12.53
C GLY A 203 -4.65 -37.98 -12.96
N ILE A 204 -5.32 -36.86 -12.78
CA ILE A 204 -4.84 -35.52 -13.08
C ILE A 204 -4.12 -34.99 -11.84
N ASP A 205 -2.85 -34.64 -11.97
CA ASP A 205 -2.06 -34.09 -10.87
C ASP A 205 -2.13 -32.57 -10.82
N ASP A 206 -2.03 -31.92 -11.99
CA ASP A 206 -2.06 -30.46 -12.10
C ASP A 206 -2.64 -30.02 -13.45
N ILE A 207 -3.14 -28.77 -13.53
CA ILE A 207 -3.63 -28.13 -14.74
C ILE A 207 -3.06 -26.71 -14.79
N GLN A 208 -2.18 -26.44 -15.75
CA GLN A 208 -1.62 -25.12 -16.00
C GLN A 208 -2.27 -24.53 -17.26
N LEU A 209 -2.79 -23.28 -17.14
CA LEU A 209 -3.55 -22.60 -18.18
C LEU A 209 -2.78 -21.42 -18.75
N TYR A 210 -2.72 -21.35 -20.06
CA TYR A 210 -2.05 -20.27 -20.82
C TYR A 210 -3.08 -19.60 -21.72
N PRO A 211 -3.82 -18.58 -21.22
CA PRO A 211 -4.79 -17.83 -21.99
C PRO A 211 -4.13 -17.01 -23.09
N ASP A 212 -4.73 -17.01 -24.28
CA ASP A 212 -4.35 -16.15 -25.43
C ASP A 212 -5.57 -15.32 -25.85
N ALA A 213 -5.59 -14.05 -25.42
CA ALA A 213 -6.70 -13.15 -25.70
C ALA A 213 -6.81 -12.82 -27.20
N ALA A 214 -5.71 -12.80 -27.95
CA ALA A 214 -5.70 -12.50 -29.38
C ALA A 214 -6.32 -13.65 -30.19
N LYS A 215 -5.99 -14.89 -29.82
CA LYS A 215 -6.59 -16.09 -30.46
C LYS A 215 -7.97 -16.42 -29.87
N LYS A 216 -8.38 -15.83 -28.78
CA LYS A 216 -9.57 -16.21 -27.99
C LYS A 216 -9.56 -17.68 -27.65
N ALA A 217 -8.45 -18.17 -27.11
CA ALA A 217 -8.20 -19.56 -26.80
C ALA A 217 -7.44 -19.69 -25.47
N VAL A 218 -7.43 -20.88 -24.92
CA VAL A 218 -6.58 -21.25 -23.79
C VAL A 218 -5.83 -22.55 -24.12
N THR A 219 -4.52 -22.54 -23.94
CA THR A 219 -3.72 -23.77 -23.96
C THR A 219 -3.68 -24.33 -22.54
N ALA A 220 -4.05 -25.58 -22.38
CA ALA A 220 -3.98 -26.29 -21.12
C ALA A 220 -2.88 -27.35 -21.14
N LYS A 221 -1.99 -27.29 -20.16
CA LYS A 221 -1.01 -28.33 -19.85
C LYS A 221 -1.50 -29.10 -18.65
N VAL A 222 -1.76 -30.39 -18.88
CA VAL A 222 -2.34 -31.29 -17.86
C VAL A 222 -1.26 -32.29 -17.46
N LEU A 223 -0.84 -32.21 -16.18
CA LEU A 223 0.11 -33.16 -15.61
C LEU A 223 -0.65 -34.38 -15.10
N LEU A 224 -0.26 -35.56 -15.59
CA LEU A 224 -0.88 -36.84 -15.25
C LEU A 224 -0.02 -37.57 -14.20
N ARG A 225 -0.72 -38.15 -13.23
CA ARG A 225 -0.14 -39.08 -12.25
C ARG A 225 -0.31 -40.51 -12.74
N ASN A 226 0.80 -41.25 -12.88
CA ASN A 226 0.84 -42.64 -13.28
C ASN A 226 1.98 -43.36 -12.53
N PRO A 227 1.84 -43.67 -11.23
CA PRO A 227 2.92 -44.20 -10.41
C PRO A 227 3.36 -45.58 -10.82
N ASP A 228 2.42 -46.42 -11.33
CA ASP A 228 2.69 -47.80 -11.75
C ASP A 228 3.31 -47.89 -13.16
N LYS A 229 3.55 -46.76 -13.83
CA LYS A 229 4.03 -46.70 -15.21
C LYS A 229 3.19 -47.58 -16.15
N GLY A 230 1.89 -47.72 -15.87
CA GLY A 230 0.96 -48.44 -16.68
C GLY A 230 0.96 -47.87 -18.11
N THR A 231 0.71 -48.77 -19.09
CA THR A 231 0.66 -48.38 -20.52
C THR A 231 -0.77 -48.46 -21.00
N GLY A 232 -1.16 -47.52 -21.86
CA GLY A 232 -2.50 -47.54 -22.45
C GLY A 232 -2.91 -46.21 -23.06
N LYS A 233 -4.10 -46.25 -23.64
CA LYS A 233 -4.75 -45.07 -24.21
C LYS A 233 -5.84 -44.60 -23.24
N GLY A 234 -5.92 -43.29 -23.09
CA GLY A 234 -6.96 -42.61 -22.32
C GLY A 234 -7.64 -41.56 -23.16
N PHE A 235 -8.68 -40.98 -22.59
CA PHE A 235 -9.40 -39.88 -23.20
C PHE A 235 -9.43 -38.70 -22.22
N LEU A 236 -9.00 -37.51 -22.68
CA LEU A 236 -9.21 -36.24 -21.99
C LEU A 236 -10.45 -35.58 -22.62
N SER A 237 -11.47 -35.36 -21.84
CA SER A 237 -12.66 -34.59 -22.21
C SER A 237 -12.68 -33.29 -21.46
N PHE A 238 -12.92 -32.16 -22.12
CA PHE A 238 -12.82 -30.83 -21.53
C PHE A 238 -13.76 -29.80 -22.15
N TYR A 239 -14.17 -28.83 -21.36
CA TYR A 239 -14.91 -27.63 -21.78
C TYR A 239 -14.66 -26.49 -20.80
N ALA A 240 -14.87 -25.23 -21.27
CA ALA A 240 -14.82 -24.04 -20.42
C ALA A 240 -16.19 -23.37 -20.35
N GLU A 241 -16.52 -22.82 -19.17
CA GLU A 241 -17.77 -22.13 -18.91
C GLU A 241 -17.51 -20.86 -18.07
N ALA A 242 -18.06 -19.71 -18.51
CA ALA A 242 -18.04 -18.49 -17.72
C ALA A 242 -18.98 -18.61 -16.51
N TRP A 243 -18.53 -18.19 -15.32
CA TRP A 243 -19.30 -18.49 -14.10
C TRP A 243 -19.62 -17.28 -13.20
N ASN A 244 -18.83 -16.21 -13.23
CA ASN A 244 -19.01 -15.03 -12.34
C ASN A 244 -19.61 -13.82 -13.05
N THR A 245 -20.30 -14.02 -14.15
CA THR A 245 -20.86 -12.96 -15.00
C THR A 245 -22.25 -13.32 -15.49
N ASP A 246 -23.10 -12.31 -15.75
CA ASP A 246 -24.43 -12.50 -16.33
C ASP A 246 -24.39 -12.92 -17.81
N ARG A 247 -23.23 -12.77 -18.45
CA ARG A 247 -23.02 -13.18 -19.85
C ARG A 247 -22.72 -14.67 -19.92
N GLN A 248 -23.71 -15.48 -20.28
CA GLN A 248 -23.52 -16.90 -20.44
C GLN A 248 -22.62 -17.20 -21.64
N HIS A 249 -21.54 -17.92 -21.39
CA HIS A 249 -20.67 -18.46 -22.42
C HIS A 249 -20.11 -19.81 -22.01
N LYS A 250 -20.33 -20.83 -22.85
CA LYS A 250 -19.87 -22.21 -22.62
C LYS A 250 -19.39 -22.79 -23.94
N THR A 251 -18.24 -23.44 -23.94
CA THR A 251 -17.75 -24.19 -25.11
C THR A 251 -18.39 -25.57 -25.19
N PRO A 252 -18.47 -26.14 -26.38
CA PRO A 252 -18.80 -27.57 -26.52
C PRO A 252 -17.76 -28.44 -25.80
N VAL A 253 -18.18 -29.63 -25.32
CA VAL A 253 -17.24 -30.62 -24.80
C VAL A 253 -16.38 -31.14 -25.96
N GLN A 254 -15.08 -31.12 -25.78
CA GLN A 254 -14.10 -31.71 -26.70
C GLN A 254 -13.50 -32.94 -26.05
N THR A 255 -13.12 -33.93 -26.84
CA THR A 255 -12.47 -35.14 -26.37
C THR A 255 -11.28 -35.46 -27.27
N VAL A 256 -10.13 -35.70 -26.66
CA VAL A 256 -8.91 -36.12 -27.35
C VAL A 256 -8.41 -37.46 -26.78
N GLU A 257 -7.90 -38.32 -27.65
CA GLU A 257 -7.20 -39.52 -27.21
C GLU A 257 -5.79 -39.17 -26.77
N VAL A 258 -5.36 -39.68 -25.64
CA VAL A 258 -4.05 -39.38 -25.06
C VAL A 258 -3.29 -40.65 -24.69
N ASP A 259 -1.99 -40.58 -24.83
CA ASP A 259 -1.07 -41.60 -24.30
C ASP A 259 -0.74 -41.19 -22.85
N TRP A 260 -1.45 -41.77 -21.90
CA TRP A 260 -1.29 -41.42 -20.48
C TRP A 260 0.00 -41.97 -19.83
N THR A 261 0.84 -42.67 -20.59
CA THR A 261 2.21 -42.97 -20.15
C THR A 261 3.10 -41.72 -20.17
N LYS A 262 2.73 -40.72 -20.95
CA LYS A 262 3.40 -39.40 -20.95
C LYS A 262 2.86 -38.58 -19.80
N PRO A 263 3.72 -38.08 -18.92
CA PRO A 263 3.26 -37.35 -17.73
C PRO A 263 2.57 -36.02 -18.05
N GLU A 264 2.90 -35.37 -19.17
CA GLU A 264 2.30 -34.11 -19.59
C GLU A 264 1.51 -34.28 -20.89
N GLN A 265 0.30 -33.73 -20.88
CA GLN A 265 -0.59 -33.65 -22.03
C GLN A 265 -0.88 -32.17 -22.30
N GLU A 266 -0.86 -31.76 -23.55
CA GLU A 266 -1.17 -30.38 -23.96
C GLU A 266 -2.31 -30.37 -24.98
N PHE A 267 -3.26 -29.43 -24.81
CA PHE A 267 -4.32 -29.19 -25.78
C PHE A 267 -4.70 -27.70 -25.79
N GLU A 268 -5.22 -27.23 -26.92
CA GLU A 268 -5.77 -25.88 -27.07
C GLU A 268 -7.30 -25.96 -27.12
N LEU A 269 -7.97 -25.11 -26.31
CA LEU A 269 -9.41 -24.93 -26.35
C LEU A 269 -9.75 -23.55 -26.91
N ALA A 270 -10.34 -23.50 -28.11
CA ALA A 270 -10.87 -22.29 -28.69
C ALA A 270 -12.15 -21.85 -27.95
N LEU A 271 -12.16 -20.63 -27.45
CA LEU A 271 -13.34 -20.03 -26.78
C LEU A 271 -14.27 -19.38 -27.82
N GLY A 272 -13.75 -19.01 -29.00
CA GLY A 272 -14.53 -18.44 -30.10
C GLY A 272 -14.89 -16.96 -29.93
N ASP A 273 -15.68 -16.43 -30.87
CA ASP A 273 -15.90 -14.97 -31.00
C ASP A 273 -16.65 -14.33 -29.82
N LYS A 274 -17.41 -15.12 -29.06
CA LYS A 274 -18.15 -14.68 -27.88
C LYS A 274 -17.32 -14.74 -26.58
N ALA A 275 -16.04 -15.04 -26.68
CA ALA A 275 -15.15 -15.09 -25.52
C ALA A 275 -15.16 -13.76 -24.75
N LEU A 276 -15.20 -13.87 -23.43
CA LEU A 276 -15.21 -12.74 -22.49
C LEU A 276 -13.78 -12.48 -22.02
N LEU A 277 -13.35 -11.24 -22.13
CA LEU A 277 -12.05 -10.82 -21.64
C LEU A 277 -12.14 -10.45 -20.15
N TRP A 278 -11.06 -10.69 -19.44
CA TRP A 278 -10.90 -10.26 -18.04
C TRP A 278 -10.15 -8.94 -17.99
N SER A 279 -10.63 -7.99 -17.18
CA SER A 279 -9.96 -6.72 -16.85
C SER A 279 -10.49 -6.16 -15.52
N GLU A 280 -9.90 -5.06 -15.02
CA GLU A 280 -10.41 -4.34 -13.83
C GLU A 280 -11.87 -3.86 -13.97
N PHE A 281 -12.33 -3.65 -15.21
CA PHE A 281 -13.68 -3.16 -15.52
C PHE A 281 -14.68 -4.29 -15.78
N THR A 282 -14.19 -5.43 -16.27
CA THR A 282 -15.00 -6.61 -16.64
C THR A 282 -14.26 -7.87 -16.20
N PRO A 283 -14.28 -8.24 -14.92
CA PRO A 283 -13.51 -9.37 -14.40
C PRO A 283 -14.18 -10.71 -14.66
N ALA A 284 -14.46 -11.04 -15.95
CA ALA A 284 -15.11 -12.27 -16.36
C ALA A 284 -14.15 -13.47 -16.26
N LEU A 285 -14.57 -14.51 -15.56
CA LEU A 285 -13.78 -15.72 -15.30
C LEU A 285 -14.40 -16.93 -15.97
N TYR A 286 -13.54 -17.82 -16.42
CA TYR A 286 -13.88 -19.14 -16.92
C TYR A 286 -13.46 -20.23 -15.95
N ARG A 287 -14.24 -21.31 -15.90
CA ARG A 287 -13.88 -22.56 -15.28
C ARG A 287 -13.68 -23.62 -16.38
N LEU A 288 -12.44 -24.09 -16.52
CA LEU A 288 -12.10 -25.24 -17.36
C LEU A 288 -12.36 -26.52 -16.55
N SER A 289 -13.24 -27.39 -17.03
CA SER A 289 -13.43 -28.74 -16.50
C SER A 289 -12.69 -29.71 -17.39
N VAL A 290 -11.87 -30.58 -16.80
CA VAL A 290 -11.09 -31.62 -17.48
C VAL A 290 -11.35 -32.96 -16.83
N SER A 291 -11.70 -33.96 -17.61
CA SER A 291 -11.90 -35.34 -17.15
C SER A 291 -10.99 -36.31 -17.92
N LEU A 292 -10.15 -37.02 -17.19
CA LEU A 292 -9.33 -38.12 -17.71
C LEU A 292 -10.09 -39.42 -17.51
N LYS A 293 -10.32 -40.17 -18.58
CA LYS A 293 -10.84 -41.51 -18.53
C LYS A 293 -9.81 -42.48 -19.07
N THR A 294 -9.37 -43.42 -18.24
CA THR A 294 -8.50 -44.56 -18.61
C THR A 294 -9.26 -45.86 -18.48
N ASP A 295 -8.63 -47.00 -18.74
CA ASP A 295 -9.14 -48.31 -18.46
C ASP A 295 -9.22 -48.63 -16.95
N ARG A 296 -8.57 -47.85 -16.12
CA ARG A 296 -8.44 -48.05 -14.66
C ARG A 296 -9.27 -47.07 -13.83
N SER A 297 -9.46 -45.85 -14.32
CA SER A 297 -10.06 -44.76 -13.51
C SER A 297 -10.72 -43.71 -14.37
N VAL A 298 -11.54 -42.91 -13.69
CA VAL A 298 -12.01 -41.59 -14.16
C VAL A 298 -11.62 -40.58 -13.12
N ASP A 299 -10.96 -39.51 -13.51
CA ASP A 299 -10.60 -38.39 -12.64
C ASP A 299 -11.01 -37.07 -13.28
N THR A 300 -11.72 -36.22 -12.56
CA THR A 300 -12.19 -34.94 -13.06
C THR A 300 -11.65 -33.83 -12.17
N ARG A 301 -11.06 -32.78 -12.77
CA ARG A 301 -10.61 -31.57 -12.10
C ARG A 301 -11.09 -30.31 -12.80
N GLN A 302 -11.10 -29.24 -12.05
CA GLN A 302 -11.43 -27.90 -12.56
C GLN A 302 -10.28 -26.93 -12.25
N ALA A 303 -10.08 -25.97 -13.16
CA ALA A 303 -9.17 -24.84 -12.96
C ALA A 303 -9.85 -23.56 -13.46
N THR A 304 -9.73 -22.48 -12.71
CA THR A 304 -10.27 -21.17 -13.07
C THR A 304 -9.21 -20.36 -13.81
N PHE A 305 -9.65 -19.53 -14.78
CA PHE A 305 -8.79 -18.57 -15.47
C PHE A 305 -9.59 -17.38 -15.98
N GLY A 306 -8.91 -16.26 -16.22
CA GLY A 306 -9.44 -15.14 -16.99
C GLY A 306 -8.72 -15.04 -18.34
N LEU A 307 -9.46 -14.77 -19.41
CA LEU A 307 -8.86 -14.52 -20.73
C LEU A 307 -8.36 -13.11 -20.79
N ARG A 308 -7.05 -12.91 -20.63
CA ARG A 308 -6.42 -11.60 -20.57
C ARG A 308 -5.06 -11.57 -21.29
N ASP A 309 -4.63 -10.37 -21.66
CA ASP A 309 -3.30 -10.07 -22.19
C ASP A 309 -2.75 -8.83 -21.47
N PHE A 310 -1.87 -9.02 -20.46
CA PHE A 310 -1.20 -7.94 -19.74
C PHE A 310 0.25 -7.85 -20.19
N LYS A 311 0.61 -6.73 -20.81
CA LYS A 311 1.91 -6.53 -21.46
C LYS A 311 2.44 -5.12 -21.25
N THR A 312 3.71 -4.92 -21.58
CA THR A 312 4.32 -3.60 -21.75
C THR A 312 4.25 -3.14 -23.21
N LYS A 313 4.06 -1.84 -23.40
CA LYS A 313 4.15 -1.14 -24.68
C LYS A 313 4.95 0.14 -24.50
N GLY A 314 6.24 0.07 -24.78
CA GLY A 314 7.17 1.15 -24.42
C GLY A 314 7.18 1.33 -22.89
N ARG A 315 6.93 2.54 -22.42
CA ARG A 315 6.93 2.88 -20.98
C ARG A 315 5.57 2.70 -20.29
N GLN A 316 4.61 2.10 -20.96
CA GLN A 316 3.25 1.91 -20.43
C GLN A 316 2.87 0.44 -20.33
N PHE A 317 1.94 0.13 -19.42
CA PHE A 317 1.27 -1.15 -19.36
C PHE A 317 0.04 -1.17 -20.26
N THR A 318 -0.32 -2.34 -20.74
CA THR A 318 -1.57 -2.56 -21.49
C THR A 318 -2.31 -3.78 -20.95
N MET A 319 -3.63 -3.66 -20.84
CA MET A 319 -4.55 -4.77 -20.59
C MET A 319 -5.43 -4.96 -21.82
N ASN A 320 -5.33 -6.12 -22.48
CA ASN A 320 -6.08 -6.42 -23.70
C ASN A 320 -5.88 -5.37 -24.81
N GLY A 321 -4.66 -4.83 -24.91
CA GLY A 321 -4.28 -3.80 -25.89
C GLY A 321 -4.65 -2.36 -25.51
N LYS A 322 -5.39 -2.13 -24.42
CA LYS A 322 -5.69 -0.80 -23.87
C LYS A 322 -4.65 -0.39 -22.84
N THR A 323 -4.19 0.84 -22.92
CA THR A 323 -3.24 1.38 -21.92
C THR A 323 -3.88 1.38 -20.53
N THR A 324 -3.15 0.86 -19.56
CA THR A 324 -3.57 0.75 -18.17
C THR A 324 -2.58 1.47 -17.28
N PHE A 325 -3.09 2.30 -16.35
CA PHE A 325 -2.31 2.97 -15.34
C PHE A 325 -2.55 2.32 -13.99
N LEU A 326 -1.46 1.90 -13.31
CA LEU A 326 -1.56 1.21 -12.04
C LEU A 326 -1.71 2.21 -10.88
N ARG A 327 -2.88 2.20 -10.25
CA ARG A 327 -3.18 2.94 -9.03
C ARG A 327 -3.07 1.96 -7.86
N GLY A 328 -1.86 1.82 -7.35
CA GLY A 328 -1.52 0.75 -6.43
C GLY A 328 -1.45 1.16 -4.97
N LYS A 329 -1.56 0.17 -4.10
CA LYS A 329 -1.17 0.23 -2.69
C LYS A 329 -0.21 -0.90 -2.35
N HIS A 330 0.59 -0.69 -1.33
CA HIS A 330 1.42 -1.69 -0.69
C HIS A 330 0.55 -2.55 0.26
N ASP A 331 0.94 -3.80 0.48
CA ASP A 331 0.33 -4.68 1.48
C ASP A 331 1.42 -5.38 2.31
N ALA A 332 1.33 -5.23 3.62
CA ALA A 332 2.26 -5.77 4.59
C ALA A 332 1.61 -6.80 5.52
N CYS A 333 0.58 -7.50 5.06
CA CYS A 333 -0.11 -8.55 5.82
C CYS A 333 -0.73 -8.02 7.13
N VAL A 334 -1.52 -6.94 7.05
CA VAL A 334 -2.09 -6.26 8.23
C VAL A 334 -3.42 -6.88 8.64
N PHE A 335 -3.39 -7.81 9.61
CA PHE A 335 -4.57 -8.49 10.16
C PHE A 335 -4.49 -8.54 11.70
N PRO A 336 -4.74 -7.44 12.41
CA PRO A 336 -4.43 -7.34 13.85
C PRO A 336 -5.23 -8.31 14.74
N LEU A 337 -6.44 -8.71 14.32
CA LEU A 337 -7.30 -9.57 15.13
C LEU A 337 -6.81 -11.02 15.19
N ILE A 338 -6.17 -11.50 14.13
CA ILE A 338 -5.74 -12.90 13.99
C ILE A 338 -4.22 -13.06 13.92
N ALA A 339 -3.47 -11.97 13.64
CA ALA A 339 -2.01 -11.93 13.52
C ALA A 339 -1.41 -12.81 12.40
N HIS A 340 -2.21 -13.15 11.41
CA HIS A 340 -1.79 -13.84 10.18
C HIS A 340 -2.69 -13.39 9.03
N THR A 341 -2.36 -13.74 7.79
CA THR A 341 -3.19 -13.40 6.63
C THR A 341 -4.59 -13.99 6.73
N ALA A 342 -5.59 -13.28 6.24
CA ALA A 342 -6.93 -13.86 6.05
C ALA A 342 -6.84 -15.01 5.04
N MET A 343 -7.54 -16.11 5.36
CA MET A 343 -7.54 -17.34 4.57
C MET A 343 -8.90 -17.57 3.87
N ASP A 344 -9.78 -16.58 3.87
CA ASP A 344 -11.09 -16.65 3.23
C ASP A 344 -11.27 -15.55 2.17
N VAL A 345 -12.01 -15.90 1.12
CA VAL A 345 -12.25 -15.06 -0.06
C VAL A 345 -13.05 -13.80 0.28
N GLU A 346 -14.04 -13.89 1.19
CA GLU A 346 -14.93 -12.75 1.47
C GLU A 346 -14.22 -11.63 2.24
N THR A 347 -13.29 -11.95 3.14
CA THR A 347 -12.45 -10.96 3.81
C THR A 347 -11.58 -10.20 2.79
N TRP A 348 -10.94 -10.91 1.86
CA TRP A 348 -10.15 -10.28 0.80
C TRP A 348 -11.01 -9.47 -0.18
N ARG A 349 -12.18 -9.98 -0.56
CA ARG A 349 -13.14 -9.24 -1.39
C ARG A 349 -13.61 -7.95 -0.71
N HIS A 350 -13.86 -8.00 0.60
CA HIS A 350 -14.18 -6.80 1.36
C HIS A 350 -13.05 -5.75 1.26
N TYR A 351 -11.80 -6.14 1.48
CA TYR A 351 -10.64 -5.24 1.40
C TYR A 351 -10.47 -4.66 -0.01
N PHE A 352 -10.60 -5.48 -1.04
CA PHE A 352 -10.52 -5.01 -2.43
C PHE A 352 -11.66 -4.07 -2.80
N ARG A 353 -12.88 -4.32 -2.36
CA ARG A 353 -14.01 -3.41 -2.59
C ARG A 353 -13.80 -2.06 -1.91
N VAL A 354 -13.31 -2.04 -0.68
CA VAL A 354 -12.95 -0.79 0.01
C VAL A 354 -11.87 -0.06 -0.77
N ALA A 355 -10.80 -0.73 -1.16
CA ALA A 355 -9.72 -0.11 -1.93
C ALA A 355 -10.20 0.44 -3.30
N LYS A 356 -11.08 -0.28 -4.00
CA LYS A 356 -11.71 0.19 -5.26
C LYS A 356 -12.58 1.42 -5.07
N GLN A 357 -13.25 1.58 -3.92
CA GLN A 357 -13.96 2.82 -3.61
C GLN A 357 -13.03 4.03 -3.60
N TYR A 358 -11.76 3.82 -3.21
CA TYR A 358 -10.69 4.83 -3.28
C TYR A 358 -9.91 4.81 -4.60
N GLY A 359 -10.41 4.14 -5.64
CA GLY A 359 -9.83 4.14 -6.99
C GLY A 359 -8.61 3.25 -7.18
N ILE A 360 -8.27 2.39 -6.22
CA ILE A 360 -7.15 1.45 -6.31
C ILE A 360 -7.53 0.28 -7.23
N ASN A 361 -6.60 -0.11 -8.11
CA ASN A 361 -6.73 -1.25 -9.02
C ASN A 361 -5.55 -2.24 -8.91
N HIS A 362 -4.57 -1.98 -8.05
CA HIS A 362 -3.34 -2.74 -7.96
C HIS A 362 -2.90 -2.93 -6.51
N TYR A 363 -2.40 -4.14 -6.16
CA TYR A 363 -1.79 -4.47 -4.88
C TYR A 363 -0.40 -5.03 -5.07
N ARG A 364 0.58 -4.48 -4.35
CA ARG A 364 1.91 -5.03 -4.19
C ARG A 364 2.05 -5.67 -2.81
N PHE A 365 2.46 -6.92 -2.75
CA PHE A 365 2.69 -7.65 -1.49
C PHE A 365 4.17 -7.58 -1.12
N HIS A 366 4.49 -6.76 -0.12
CA HIS A 366 5.86 -6.44 0.28
C HIS A 366 6.58 -7.66 0.88
N SER A 367 7.53 -8.24 0.14
CA SER A 367 8.35 -9.40 0.53
C SER A 367 7.52 -10.60 1.06
N TRP A 368 6.34 -10.83 0.49
CA TRP A 368 5.51 -12.00 0.76
C TRP A 368 4.54 -12.30 -0.38
N CYS A 369 3.96 -13.51 -0.36
CA CYS A 369 2.90 -13.90 -1.28
C CYS A 369 1.63 -14.23 -0.49
N PRO A 370 0.45 -13.67 -0.86
CA PRO A 370 -0.81 -13.97 -0.20
C PRO A 370 -1.32 -15.39 -0.49
N PRO A 371 -2.36 -15.88 0.23
CA PRO A 371 -2.96 -17.19 0.00
C PRO A 371 -3.86 -17.22 -1.25
N GLU A 372 -4.28 -18.42 -1.65
CA GLU A 372 -5.23 -18.70 -2.74
C GLU A 372 -6.47 -17.79 -2.67
N ALA A 373 -7.05 -17.64 -1.47
CA ALA A 373 -8.23 -16.80 -1.23
C ALA A 373 -8.07 -15.34 -1.68
N CYS A 374 -6.86 -14.79 -1.59
CA CYS A 374 -6.56 -13.45 -2.06
C CYS A 374 -6.59 -13.37 -3.60
N PHE A 375 -5.95 -14.34 -4.28
CA PHE A 375 -5.95 -14.39 -5.75
C PHE A 375 -7.37 -14.59 -6.29
N GLU A 376 -8.15 -15.52 -5.69
CA GLU A 376 -9.55 -15.74 -6.09
C GLU A 376 -10.38 -14.46 -5.90
N ALA A 377 -10.24 -13.79 -4.78
CA ALA A 377 -10.94 -12.52 -4.52
C ALA A 377 -10.53 -11.43 -5.54
N ALA A 378 -9.25 -11.33 -5.85
CA ALA A 378 -8.73 -10.36 -6.82
C ALA A 378 -9.20 -10.66 -8.26
N ASP A 379 -9.26 -11.95 -8.62
CA ASP A 379 -9.83 -12.38 -9.90
C ASP A 379 -11.29 -11.94 -10.04
N ILE A 380 -12.10 -12.11 -8.98
CA ILE A 380 -13.51 -11.74 -8.95
C ILE A 380 -13.70 -10.21 -8.97
N GLU A 381 -12.91 -9.48 -8.20
CA GLU A 381 -13.05 -8.04 -8.06
C GLU A 381 -12.30 -7.23 -9.15
N GLY A 382 -11.42 -7.86 -9.95
CA GLY A 382 -10.64 -7.19 -11.01
C GLY A 382 -9.50 -6.34 -10.46
N ILE A 383 -8.67 -6.90 -9.59
CA ILE A 383 -7.48 -6.25 -9.02
C ILE A 383 -6.22 -6.88 -9.60
N TYR A 384 -5.24 -6.06 -9.96
CA TYR A 384 -3.93 -6.51 -10.44
C TYR A 384 -2.99 -6.79 -9.28
N LEU A 385 -2.43 -7.99 -9.19
CA LEU A 385 -1.56 -8.39 -8.09
C LEU A 385 -0.10 -8.48 -8.50
N GLN A 386 0.77 -8.06 -7.58
CA GLN A 386 2.22 -8.22 -7.60
C GLN A 386 2.65 -8.90 -6.28
N PRO A 387 2.64 -10.23 -6.18
CA PRO A 387 3.32 -10.92 -5.09
C PRO A 387 4.84 -10.80 -5.24
N GLU A 388 5.54 -10.96 -4.12
CA GLU A 388 7.01 -10.96 -4.06
C GLU A 388 7.52 -12.25 -3.40
N LEU A 389 8.77 -12.62 -3.70
CA LEU A 389 9.48 -13.65 -2.94
C LEU A 389 9.68 -13.19 -1.49
N PRO A 390 9.78 -14.12 -0.53
CA PRO A 390 9.90 -13.81 0.89
C PRO A 390 11.31 -13.34 1.25
N VAL A 391 11.79 -12.25 0.63
CA VAL A 391 13.16 -11.77 0.81
C VAL A 391 13.25 -10.25 0.66
N TRP A 392 14.24 -9.66 1.32
CA TRP A 392 14.57 -8.24 1.30
C TRP A 392 16.10 -8.06 1.24
N GLY A 393 16.57 -7.11 0.44
CA GLY A 393 17.97 -6.68 0.38
C GLY A 393 18.83 -7.46 -0.62
N ASN A 394 20.08 -7.77 -0.26
CA ASN A 394 21.08 -8.31 -1.19
C ASN A 394 20.89 -9.81 -1.49
N ILE A 395 20.93 -10.18 -2.78
CA ILE A 395 21.00 -11.56 -3.26
C ILE A 395 22.40 -11.80 -3.82
N ASP A 396 23.22 -12.45 -3.02
CA ASP A 396 24.54 -12.89 -3.46
C ASP A 396 24.39 -14.17 -4.31
N ILE A 397 24.91 -14.16 -5.54
CA ILE A 397 24.82 -15.33 -6.42
C ILE A 397 25.63 -16.51 -5.89
N ASP A 398 26.66 -16.25 -5.06
CA ASP A 398 27.48 -17.28 -4.43
C ASP A 398 26.82 -17.92 -3.19
N ASP A 399 25.75 -17.31 -2.67
CA ASP A 399 24.87 -17.89 -1.65
C ASP A 399 23.92 -18.90 -2.30
N SER A 400 24.41 -20.10 -2.56
CA SER A 400 23.64 -21.14 -3.23
C SER A 400 22.44 -21.61 -2.42
N GLU A 401 22.52 -21.61 -1.08
CA GLU A 401 21.41 -22.01 -0.20
C GLU A 401 20.22 -21.05 -0.36
N LEU A 402 20.47 -19.75 -0.30
CA LEU A 402 19.43 -18.74 -0.51
C LEU A 402 18.89 -18.78 -1.94
N CYS A 403 19.78 -18.85 -2.96
CA CYS A 403 19.37 -18.88 -4.36
C CYS A 403 18.49 -20.10 -4.69
N ASP A 404 18.87 -21.30 -4.23
CA ASP A 404 18.10 -22.53 -4.44
C ASP A 404 16.74 -22.47 -3.71
N TYR A 405 16.73 -21.91 -2.49
CA TYR A 405 15.49 -21.71 -1.73
C TYR A 405 14.53 -20.77 -2.47
N LEU A 406 15.01 -19.62 -2.94
CA LEU A 406 14.20 -18.64 -3.65
C LEU A 406 13.71 -19.16 -5.02
N LEU A 407 14.55 -19.93 -5.74
CA LEU A 407 14.12 -20.61 -6.97
C LEU A 407 13.00 -21.62 -6.70
N LYS A 408 13.11 -22.40 -5.61
CA LYS A 408 12.06 -23.35 -5.21
C LYS A 408 10.76 -22.62 -4.85
N GLU A 409 10.82 -21.59 -4.00
CA GLU A 409 9.64 -20.78 -3.61
C GLU A 409 8.98 -20.15 -4.85
N GLY A 410 9.74 -19.52 -5.75
CA GLY A 410 9.19 -18.90 -6.95
C GLY A 410 8.54 -19.90 -7.91
N ARG A 411 9.13 -21.07 -8.10
CA ARG A 411 8.52 -22.16 -8.92
C ARG A 411 7.21 -22.65 -8.30
N ASN A 412 7.19 -22.79 -6.99
CA ASN A 412 5.96 -23.20 -6.28
C ASN A 412 4.87 -22.13 -6.40
N LEU A 413 5.22 -20.83 -6.31
CA LEU A 413 4.30 -19.71 -6.53
C LEU A 413 3.70 -19.76 -7.95
N HIS A 414 4.55 -19.90 -8.98
CA HIS A 414 4.08 -20.01 -10.36
C HIS A 414 3.17 -21.23 -10.55
N ARG A 415 3.55 -22.38 -10.02
CA ARG A 415 2.74 -23.58 -10.12
C ARG A 415 1.38 -23.42 -9.43
N ALA A 416 1.35 -22.81 -8.25
CA ALA A 416 0.13 -22.66 -7.47
C ALA A 416 -0.80 -21.57 -8.06
N TYR A 417 -0.25 -20.40 -8.45
CA TYR A 417 -1.06 -19.21 -8.64
C TYR A 417 -1.07 -18.62 -10.05
N SER A 418 -0.25 -19.10 -10.99
CA SER A 418 -0.19 -18.50 -12.34
C SER A 418 -1.44 -18.66 -13.21
N ASN A 419 -2.38 -19.50 -12.82
CA ASN A 419 -3.68 -19.59 -13.48
C ASN A 419 -4.61 -18.41 -13.17
N HIS A 420 -4.36 -17.69 -12.07
CA HIS A 420 -5.15 -16.53 -11.66
C HIS A 420 -4.97 -15.34 -12.62
N ALA A 421 -6.10 -14.79 -13.08
CA ALA A 421 -6.10 -13.65 -13.99
C ALA A 421 -5.49 -12.40 -13.36
N SER A 422 -5.66 -12.23 -12.05
CA SER A 422 -5.14 -11.12 -11.25
C SER A 422 -3.62 -11.15 -11.09
N PHE A 423 -2.97 -12.31 -11.18
CA PHE A 423 -1.52 -12.43 -11.06
C PHE A 423 -0.85 -11.95 -12.36
N VAL A 424 -0.58 -10.66 -12.47
CA VAL A 424 -0.04 -10.04 -13.69
C VAL A 424 1.44 -9.67 -13.59
N MET A 425 1.97 -9.49 -12.38
CA MET A 425 3.32 -9.00 -12.12
C MET A 425 3.96 -9.82 -11.01
N PHE A 426 5.28 -10.03 -11.09
CA PHE A 426 6.07 -10.73 -10.08
C PHE A 426 7.32 -9.94 -9.74
N GLY A 427 7.51 -9.62 -8.46
CA GLY A 427 8.71 -8.96 -7.93
C GLY A 427 9.59 -9.95 -7.17
N LEU A 428 10.93 -9.81 -7.27
CA LEU A 428 11.83 -10.67 -6.51
C LEU A 428 11.95 -10.33 -5.03
N GLY A 429 11.40 -9.20 -4.59
CA GLY A 429 11.44 -8.78 -3.18
C GLY A 429 11.54 -7.27 -3.01
N ASN A 430 11.86 -6.82 -1.78
CA ASN A 430 11.92 -5.40 -1.44
C ASN A 430 13.37 -4.89 -1.36
N GLU A 431 13.61 -3.64 -1.84
CA GLU A 431 14.90 -2.92 -1.76
C GLU A 431 16.10 -3.81 -2.12
N MET A 432 15.97 -4.45 -3.28
CA MET A 432 16.85 -5.51 -3.70
C MET A 432 18.18 -4.98 -4.23
N SER A 433 19.25 -5.74 -4.00
CA SER A 433 20.59 -5.58 -4.60
C SER A 433 21.21 -6.94 -4.93
N GLY A 434 22.40 -6.95 -5.55
CA GLY A 434 23.04 -8.20 -6.03
C GLY A 434 22.65 -8.49 -7.49
N GLU A 435 23.19 -7.71 -8.43
CA GLU A 435 22.80 -7.70 -9.85
C GLU A 435 22.82 -9.09 -10.51
N GLU A 436 23.86 -9.90 -10.26
CA GLU A 436 24.03 -11.22 -10.88
C GLU A 436 22.99 -12.23 -10.36
N GLY A 437 22.76 -12.23 -9.04
CA GLY A 437 21.75 -13.10 -8.41
C GLY A 437 20.33 -12.73 -8.87
N LEU A 438 20.00 -11.44 -8.90
CA LEU A 438 18.70 -10.95 -9.38
C LEU A 438 18.49 -11.29 -10.85
N ALA A 439 19.49 -11.05 -11.72
CA ALA A 439 19.40 -11.37 -13.15
C ALA A 439 19.24 -12.88 -13.38
N MET A 440 19.91 -13.71 -12.60
CA MET A 440 19.78 -15.18 -12.67
C MET A 440 18.35 -15.61 -12.35
N LEU A 441 17.76 -15.09 -11.26
CA LEU A 441 16.37 -15.40 -10.85
C LEU A 441 15.36 -14.97 -11.91
N ILE A 442 15.43 -13.70 -12.42
CA ILE A 442 14.52 -13.20 -13.47
C ILE A 442 14.59 -14.07 -14.71
N ARG A 443 15.78 -14.32 -15.25
CA ARG A 443 15.96 -15.13 -16.47
C ARG A 443 15.39 -16.53 -16.31
N THR A 444 15.60 -17.12 -15.13
CA THR A 444 15.07 -18.46 -14.84
C THR A 444 13.54 -18.44 -14.84
N PHE A 445 12.93 -17.56 -14.08
CA PHE A 445 11.46 -17.50 -13.99
C PHE A 445 10.80 -17.12 -15.32
N LYS A 446 11.32 -16.14 -16.05
CA LYS A 446 10.77 -15.75 -17.37
C LYS A 446 10.88 -16.87 -18.41
N LYS A 447 11.91 -17.70 -18.33
CA LYS A 447 12.07 -18.86 -19.22
C LYS A 447 11.08 -19.97 -18.87
N GLU A 448 10.79 -20.17 -17.58
CA GLU A 448 9.92 -21.23 -17.09
C GLU A 448 8.44 -20.85 -17.18
N ASP A 449 8.11 -19.57 -16.93
CA ASP A 449 6.74 -19.05 -17.00
C ASP A 449 6.72 -17.63 -17.59
N ASN A 450 6.02 -17.43 -18.69
CA ASN A 450 5.91 -16.16 -19.40
C ASN A 450 4.53 -15.48 -19.26
N ARG A 451 3.71 -15.93 -18.29
CA ARG A 451 2.35 -15.40 -18.08
C ARG A 451 2.33 -14.06 -17.32
N HIS A 452 3.47 -13.66 -16.74
CA HIS A 452 3.63 -12.50 -15.87
C HIS A 452 4.70 -11.55 -16.40
N LEU A 453 4.67 -10.30 -15.92
CA LEU A 453 5.77 -9.37 -16.06
C LEU A 453 6.68 -9.46 -14.82
N TYR A 454 7.98 -9.30 -15.00
CA TYR A 454 8.99 -9.50 -13.97
C TYR A 454 9.81 -8.25 -13.70
N ALA A 455 10.06 -7.99 -12.41
CA ALA A 455 11.02 -6.99 -11.96
C ALA A 455 11.98 -7.60 -10.93
N SER A 456 13.21 -7.15 -10.90
CA SER A 456 14.23 -7.60 -9.94
C SER A 456 13.90 -7.24 -8.49
N GLY A 457 12.92 -6.39 -8.26
CA GLY A 457 12.39 -6.08 -6.96
C GLY A 457 11.75 -4.71 -6.93
N SER A 458 11.18 -4.36 -5.80
CA SER A 458 10.65 -3.04 -5.58
C SER A 458 11.73 -2.16 -4.98
N ASN A 459 11.86 -0.94 -5.51
CA ASN A 459 12.84 0.06 -5.10
C ASN A 459 14.29 -0.43 -5.18
N ASN A 460 14.66 -1.04 -6.32
CA ASN A 460 15.99 -1.54 -6.54
C ASN A 460 17.04 -0.50 -6.17
N TYR A 461 17.65 -0.70 -5.01
CA TYR A 461 18.74 0.12 -4.51
C TYR A 461 18.43 1.63 -4.49
N LEU A 462 17.21 1.99 -4.08
CA LEU A 462 16.72 3.38 -4.05
C LEU A 462 16.93 4.14 -5.38
N GLY A 463 16.94 3.43 -6.51
CA GLY A 463 17.09 3.99 -7.84
C GLY A 463 18.52 4.36 -8.27
N PHE A 464 19.56 4.01 -7.51
CA PHE A 464 20.95 4.37 -7.83
C PHE A 464 21.51 3.70 -9.06
N LYS A 465 21.05 2.51 -9.37
CA LYS A 465 21.60 1.69 -10.46
C LYS A 465 20.75 1.69 -11.72
N GLY A 466 19.57 2.29 -11.67
CA GLY A 466 18.59 2.21 -12.76
C GLY A 466 18.05 0.79 -12.91
N LYS A 467 17.36 0.53 -14.04
CA LYS A 467 16.78 -0.77 -14.31
C LYS A 467 17.87 -1.84 -14.48
N GLN A 468 17.54 -3.07 -14.08
CA GLN A 468 18.35 -4.26 -14.31
C GLN A 468 18.13 -4.82 -15.73
N ALA A 469 19.05 -5.68 -16.17
CA ALA A 469 18.85 -6.43 -17.40
C ALA A 469 17.66 -7.41 -17.25
N ASP A 470 16.91 -7.58 -18.33
CA ASP A 470 15.79 -8.52 -18.43
C ASP A 470 14.51 -8.16 -17.63
N GLU A 471 14.46 -7.01 -16.92
CA GLU A 471 13.24 -6.50 -16.31
C GLU A 471 12.21 -6.08 -17.36
N ASP A 472 10.94 -6.34 -17.07
CA ASP A 472 9.81 -5.87 -17.88
C ASP A 472 9.28 -4.52 -17.41
N TYR A 473 9.47 -4.19 -16.13
CA TYR A 473 9.08 -2.92 -15.50
C TYR A 473 10.03 -2.58 -14.36
N PHE A 474 10.05 -1.33 -13.94
CA PHE A 474 10.94 -0.82 -12.90
C PHE A 474 10.16 -0.11 -11.80
N THR A 475 10.24 -0.61 -10.57
CA THR A 475 9.64 0.01 -9.40
C THR A 475 10.72 0.70 -8.57
N THR A 476 10.63 2.04 -8.42
CA THR A 476 11.70 2.81 -7.77
C THR A 476 11.22 4.13 -7.18
N CYS A 477 12.02 4.68 -6.24
CA CYS A 477 11.91 6.06 -5.78
C CYS A 477 12.61 7.04 -6.72
N ARG A 478 13.68 6.59 -7.41
CA ARG A 478 14.51 7.42 -8.29
C ARG A 478 15.04 6.62 -9.47
N VAL A 479 15.33 7.31 -10.58
CA VAL A 479 16.00 6.74 -11.75
C VAL A 479 17.32 7.46 -11.96
N GLY A 480 18.40 6.71 -12.22
CA GLY A 480 19.73 7.29 -12.45
C GLY A 480 20.64 7.24 -11.23
N ARG A 481 21.65 8.14 -11.19
CA ARG A 481 22.68 8.18 -10.13
C ARG A 481 22.39 9.21 -9.05
N GLU A 482 23.02 9.02 -7.89
CA GLU A 482 22.80 9.80 -6.67
C GLU A 482 23.73 11.02 -6.50
N ASP A 483 24.65 11.32 -7.43
CA ASP A 483 25.39 12.59 -7.37
C ASP A 483 24.48 13.83 -7.39
N GLU A 484 23.28 13.58 -7.10
CA GLU A 484 22.09 14.38 -7.23
C GLU A 484 21.84 15.21 -6.01
N LYS A 485 22.50 16.27 -5.99
CA LYS A 485 21.97 17.49 -5.40
C LYS A 485 20.82 18.08 -6.23
N GLN A 486 20.44 17.43 -7.31
CA GLN A 486 19.36 17.81 -8.22
C GLN A 486 18.27 16.74 -8.14
N PHE A 487 17.06 17.13 -7.77
CA PHE A 487 15.90 16.25 -7.59
C PHE A 487 15.19 15.90 -8.91
N ASN A 488 15.86 15.99 -10.03
CA ASN A 488 15.30 15.79 -11.36
C ASN A 488 15.11 14.32 -11.76
N THR A 489 15.64 13.39 -10.98
CA THR A 489 15.51 11.94 -11.23
C THR A 489 14.52 11.25 -10.30
N HIS A 490 13.78 12.01 -9.50
CA HIS A 490 12.78 11.49 -8.58
C HIS A 490 11.61 10.85 -9.31
N ALA A 491 11.15 9.72 -8.78
CA ALA A 491 9.99 8.98 -9.23
C ALA A 491 8.84 9.02 -8.18
N ARG A 492 8.96 9.84 -7.15
CA ARG A 492 7.92 10.21 -6.18
C ARG A 492 8.19 11.60 -5.63
N ALA A 493 7.15 12.30 -5.17
CA ALA A 493 7.24 13.70 -4.77
C ALA A 493 7.85 13.91 -3.38
N SER A 494 7.72 12.94 -2.49
CA SER A 494 8.18 12.99 -1.11
C SER A 494 9.38 12.08 -0.87
N PHE A 495 10.28 12.51 0.00
CA PHE A 495 11.40 11.71 0.49
C PHE A 495 11.61 11.93 1.98
N SER A 496 12.14 10.92 2.68
CA SER A 496 12.68 11.11 4.01
C SER A 496 14.01 11.88 3.95
N PHE A 497 14.42 12.49 5.05
CA PHE A 497 15.75 13.10 5.14
C PHE A 497 16.89 12.06 5.01
N ALA A 498 16.59 10.78 5.23
CA ALA A 498 17.53 9.69 4.97
C ALA A 498 17.75 9.45 3.47
N ASP A 499 16.73 9.64 2.64
CA ASP A 499 16.83 9.48 1.18
C ASP A 499 17.32 10.75 0.50
N ALA A 500 16.75 11.92 0.84
CA ALA A 500 17.12 13.21 0.30
C ALA A 500 17.19 14.24 1.44
N TYR A 501 18.29 14.94 1.54
CA TYR A 501 18.64 15.78 2.71
C TYR A 501 17.65 16.89 3.07
N ASP A 502 16.72 17.24 2.18
CA ASP A 502 15.71 18.29 2.38
C ASP A 502 14.26 17.80 2.27
N GLY A 503 14.03 16.49 2.21
CA GLY A 503 12.71 15.88 2.20
C GLY A 503 11.99 15.82 0.85
N GLY A 504 12.65 16.16 -0.27
CA GLY A 504 12.13 16.04 -1.63
C GLY A 504 11.28 17.22 -2.12
N TYR A 505 10.64 17.07 -3.31
CA TYR A 505 9.93 18.15 -4.01
C TYR A 505 8.93 18.90 -3.14
N LEU A 506 8.08 18.19 -2.41
CA LEU A 506 7.01 18.81 -1.62
C LEU A 506 7.52 19.67 -0.46
N ASN A 507 8.76 19.46 0.00
CA ASN A 507 9.33 20.22 1.08
C ASN A 507 10.28 21.36 0.60
N HIS A 508 10.80 21.32 -0.62
CA HIS A 508 11.76 22.32 -1.08
C HIS A 508 11.32 23.11 -2.31
N THR A 509 10.27 22.71 -3.01
CA THR A 509 9.74 23.43 -4.18
C THR A 509 8.52 24.25 -3.79
N TYR A 510 8.47 25.52 -4.23
CA TYR A 510 7.29 26.36 -4.02
C TYR A 510 6.05 25.69 -4.62
N PRO A 511 4.93 25.60 -3.87
CA PRO A 511 3.77 24.81 -4.27
C PRO A 511 3.19 25.22 -5.63
N ASN A 512 3.09 24.25 -6.51
CA ASN A 512 2.51 24.36 -7.85
C ASN A 512 1.92 23.01 -8.27
N SER A 513 1.19 22.98 -9.36
CA SER A 513 0.67 21.76 -9.95
C SER A 513 1.22 21.49 -11.37
N GLU A 514 2.42 21.97 -11.68
CA GLU A 514 3.14 21.68 -12.93
C GLU A 514 4.19 20.58 -12.78
N MET A 515 4.59 20.30 -11.54
CA MET A 515 5.61 19.28 -11.25
C MET A 515 5.19 17.91 -11.75
N ASN A 516 6.14 17.19 -12.35
CA ASN A 516 5.99 15.82 -12.84
C ASN A 516 7.33 15.06 -12.82
N PHE A 517 7.35 13.81 -13.23
CA PHE A 517 8.54 12.95 -13.22
C PHE A 517 9.12 12.72 -14.63
N SER A 518 8.88 13.60 -15.58
CA SER A 518 9.34 13.42 -16.98
C SER A 518 10.86 13.30 -17.11
N SER A 519 11.63 13.98 -16.26
CA SER A 519 13.10 13.86 -16.25
C SER A 519 13.56 12.47 -15.81
N ALA A 520 12.89 11.87 -14.84
CA ALA A 520 13.15 10.48 -14.43
C ALA A 520 12.71 9.50 -15.52
N ASN A 521 11.51 9.72 -16.10
CA ASN A 521 10.97 8.86 -17.18
C ASN A 521 11.86 8.84 -18.42
N ALA A 522 12.51 9.95 -18.75
CA ALA A 522 13.44 10.04 -19.88
C ALA A 522 14.68 9.13 -19.75
N LEU A 523 15.02 8.71 -18.55
CA LEU A 523 16.18 7.85 -18.25
C LEU A 523 15.87 6.35 -18.34
N CYS A 524 14.62 5.97 -18.58
CA CYS A 524 14.18 4.57 -18.60
C CYS A 524 13.31 4.31 -19.84
N ASP A 525 13.41 3.11 -20.43
CA ASP A 525 12.72 2.71 -21.65
C ASP A 525 11.64 1.65 -21.40
N ILE A 526 11.42 1.26 -20.16
CA ILE A 526 10.36 0.36 -19.69
C ILE A 526 9.42 1.10 -18.73
N PRO A 527 8.23 0.57 -18.39
CA PRO A 527 7.32 1.21 -17.45
C PRO A 527 7.96 1.43 -16.09
N ILE A 528 7.81 2.64 -15.55
CA ILE A 528 8.20 2.97 -14.19
C ILE A 528 6.96 3.04 -13.30
N ILE A 529 7.08 2.48 -12.10
CA ILE A 529 6.09 2.60 -11.02
C ILE A 529 6.75 3.33 -9.86
N SER A 530 6.11 4.39 -9.36
CA SER A 530 6.54 5.06 -8.13
C SER A 530 6.42 4.12 -6.95
N HIS A 531 7.57 3.80 -6.32
CA HIS A 531 7.64 2.90 -5.18
C HIS A 531 7.25 3.60 -3.89
N GLU A 532 6.39 2.96 -3.09
CA GLU A 532 6.01 3.40 -1.74
C GLU A 532 5.71 4.91 -1.65
N THR A 533 4.84 5.34 -2.56
CA THR A 533 4.45 6.75 -2.72
C THR A 533 3.78 7.25 -1.46
N GLY A 534 4.17 8.46 -1.02
CA GLY A 534 3.58 9.13 0.14
C GLY A 534 4.35 8.90 1.43
N GLN A 535 3.94 7.98 2.29
CA GLN A 535 4.49 7.74 3.64
C GLN A 535 4.31 8.93 4.60
N PHE A 536 3.29 9.73 4.40
CA PHE A 536 3.01 10.93 5.20
C PHE A 536 2.38 10.54 6.54
N GLN A 537 3.10 10.76 7.64
CA GLN A 537 2.62 10.42 8.96
C GLN A 537 1.38 11.24 9.35
N VAL A 538 0.36 10.54 9.86
CA VAL A 538 -0.82 11.09 10.52
C VAL A 538 -0.69 10.86 12.02
N TYR A 539 -1.12 11.81 12.85
CA TYR A 539 -1.12 11.60 14.30
C TYR A 539 -2.11 10.46 14.65
N PRO A 540 -1.76 9.50 15.55
CA PRO A 540 -2.57 8.30 15.77
C PRO A 540 -3.97 8.62 16.32
N ASN A 541 -4.96 7.84 15.87
CA ASN A 541 -6.30 7.85 16.43
C ASN A 541 -6.40 6.92 17.65
N TYR A 542 -6.36 7.45 18.86
CA TYR A 542 -6.40 6.62 20.08
C TYR A 542 -7.75 5.94 20.34
N GLU A 543 -8.84 6.34 19.65
CA GLU A 543 -10.11 5.62 19.70
C GLU A 543 -10.02 4.24 19.03
N GLU A 544 -9.05 4.05 18.14
CA GLU A 544 -8.77 2.77 17.47
C GLU A 544 -8.34 1.67 18.44
N ILE A 545 -7.77 2.01 19.59
CA ILE A 545 -7.35 1.06 20.65
C ILE A 545 -8.46 0.04 20.95
N LYS A 546 -9.71 0.48 20.94
CA LYS A 546 -10.89 -0.35 21.24
C LYS A 546 -11.15 -1.45 20.22
N LYS A 547 -10.61 -1.33 19.00
CA LYS A 547 -10.77 -2.28 17.91
C LYS A 547 -9.84 -3.49 18.04
N TYR A 548 -8.73 -3.37 18.76
CA TYR A 548 -7.72 -4.42 18.93
C TYR A 548 -8.16 -5.48 19.95
N THR A 549 -9.25 -6.17 19.66
CA THR A 549 -9.86 -7.18 20.55
C THR A 549 -9.29 -8.58 20.36
N GLY A 550 -8.48 -8.78 19.31
CA GLY A 550 -7.93 -10.08 18.92
C GLY A 550 -6.54 -10.37 19.48
N VAL A 551 -5.71 -11.01 18.66
CA VAL A 551 -4.39 -11.54 19.03
C VAL A 551 -3.38 -10.43 19.31
N LEU A 552 -3.29 -9.42 18.42
CA LEU A 552 -2.35 -8.33 18.60
C LEU A 552 -2.92 -7.24 19.50
N LYS A 553 -2.08 -6.69 20.38
CA LYS A 553 -2.43 -5.65 21.34
C LYS A 553 -1.82 -4.32 20.93
N PRO A 554 -2.54 -3.20 21.05
CA PRO A 554 -2.11 -1.87 20.64
C PRO A 554 -1.25 -1.17 21.71
N ARG A 555 -0.24 -1.85 22.26
CA ARG A 555 0.62 -1.31 23.33
C ARG A 555 1.37 -0.05 22.89
N ASN A 556 1.75 0.02 21.61
CA ASN A 556 2.35 1.21 21.00
C ASN A 556 1.38 2.42 21.07
N PHE A 557 0.11 2.26 20.71
CA PHE A 557 -0.91 3.31 20.84
C PHE A 557 -1.10 3.73 22.29
N GLU A 558 -1.14 2.78 23.22
CA GLU A 558 -1.30 3.06 24.66
C GLU A 558 -0.13 3.84 25.22
N ILE A 559 1.11 3.50 24.78
CA ILE A 559 2.33 4.23 25.16
C ILE A 559 2.29 5.65 24.60
N PHE A 560 1.96 5.83 23.32
CA PHE A 560 1.89 7.15 22.70
C PHE A 560 0.78 8.01 23.30
N ARG A 561 -0.39 7.43 23.60
CA ARG A 561 -1.46 8.12 24.31
C ARG A 561 -0.99 8.61 25.68
N LYS A 562 -0.34 7.74 26.45
CA LYS A 562 0.19 8.11 27.76
C LYS A 562 1.23 9.23 27.69
N ARG A 563 2.11 9.22 26.67
CA ARG A 563 3.08 10.31 26.47
C ARG A 563 2.37 11.64 26.18
N LEU A 564 1.29 11.63 25.42
CA LEU A 564 0.50 12.83 25.14
C LEU A 564 -0.25 13.31 26.39
N GLU A 565 -0.74 12.39 27.24
CA GLU A 565 -1.31 12.70 28.56
C GLU A 565 -0.26 13.39 29.47
N GLU A 566 0.94 12.83 29.53
CA GLU A 566 2.07 13.39 30.29
C GLU A 566 2.53 14.76 29.77
N ALA A 567 2.35 15.03 28.48
CA ALA A 567 2.60 16.32 27.83
C ALA A 567 1.44 17.33 28.01
N GLY A 568 0.35 16.96 28.74
CA GLY A 568 -0.81 17.83 28.97
C GLY A 568 -1.64 18.17 27.74
N MET A 569 -1.55 17.36 26.67
CA MET A 569 -2.22 17.68 25.39
C MET A 569 -3.22 16.61 24.94
N ILE A 570 -3.56 15.65 25.79
CA ILE A 570 -4.49 14.56 25.41
C ILE A 570 -5.84 15.06 24.89
N GLY A 571 -6.33 16.19 25.39
CA GLY A 571 -7.57 16.81 24.91
C GLY A 571 -7.51 17.29 23.45
N GLN A 572 -6.31 17.40 22.86
CA GLN A 572 -6.10 17.78 21.45
C GLN A 572 -5.82 16.58 20.52
N ALA A 573 -5.83 15.33 21.03
CA ALA A 573 -5.46 14.16 20.25
C ALA A 573 -6.26 14.02 18.95
N HIS A 574 -7.58 14.24 19.02
CA HIS A 574 -8.45 14.20 17.85
C HIS A 574 -8.14 15.33 16.85
N ASP A 575 -7.90 16.55 17.33
CA ASP A 575 -7.56 17.69 16.49
C ASP A 575 -6.21 17.48 15.78
N PHE A 576 -5.22 16.89 16.48
CA PHE A 576 -3.92 16.53 15.89
C PHE A 576 -4.09 15.49 14.79
N MET A 577 -4.89 14.44 15.03
CA MET A 577 -5.20 13.42 14.03
C MET A 577 -5.90 14.05 12.81
N MET A 578 -6.91 14.86 13.02
CA MET A 578 -7.65 15.51 11.94
C MET A 578 -6.79 16.49 11.14
N ALA A 579 -6.02 17.34 11.81
CA ALA A 579 -5.21 18.35 11.13
C ALA A 579 -4.03 17.73 10.35
N SER A 580 -3.29 16.80 10.96
CA SER A 580 -2.20 16.09 10.26
C SER A 580 -2.73 15.21 9.14
N GLY A 581 -3.89 14.56 9.34
CA GLY A 581 -4.51 13.68 8.36
C GLY A 581 -5.08 14.41 7.14
N LYS A 582 -5.75 15.54 7.34
CA LYS A 582 -6.20 16.41 6.22
C LYS A 582 -5.02 16.92 5.40
N TRP A 583 -3.93 17.30 6.06
CA TRP A 583 -2.71 17.72 5.39
C TRP A 583 -2.06 16.55 4.64
N SER A 584 -1.94 15.37 5.27
CA SER A 584 -1.45 14.15 4.62
C SER A 584 -2.26 13.81 3.35
N ALA A 585 -3.58 13.94 3.37
CA ALA A 585 -4.43 13.68 2.19
C ALA A 585 -4.13 14.65 1.04
N LEU A 586 -3.84 15.93 1.32
CA LEU A 586 -3.43 16.90 0.30
C LEU A 586 -2.04 16.60 -0.28
N LEU A 587 -1.13 16.11 0.55
CA LEU A 587 0.20 15.68 0.10
C LEU A 587 0.12 14.42 -0.78
N TYR A 588 -0.71 13.43 -0.41
CA TYR A 588 -1.00 12.25 -1.25
C TYR A 588 -1.59 12.67 -2.59
N ARG A 589 -2.55 13.60 -2.59
CA ARG A 589 -3.11 14.15 -3.82
C ARG A 589 -2.03 14.74 -4.73
N ALA A 590 -1.15 15.58 -4.19
CA ALA A 590 -0.07 16.19 -4.98
C ALA A 590 0.83 15.13 -5.61
N ASP A 591 1.21 14.09 -4.84
CA ASP A 591 2.07 13.01 -5.33
C ASP A 591 1.37 12.16 -6.40
N ILE A 592 0.11 11.78 -6.18
CA ILE A 592 -0.71 11.03 -7.17
C ILE A 592 -0.88 11.85 -8.46
N GLU A 593 -1.20 13.15 -8.37
CA GLU A 593 -1.34 14.01 -9.54
C GLU A 593 -0.01 14.20 -10.29
N MET A 594 1.16 14.24 -9.61
CA MET A 594 2.46 14.24 -10.28
C MET A 594 2.68 12.98 -11.12
N ASN A 595 2.27 11.81 -10.60
CA ASN A 595 2.31 10.56 -11.35
C ASN A 595 1.42 10.65 -12.61
N LEU A 596 0.18 11.15 -12.45
CA LEU A 596 -0.78 11.26 -13.55
C LEU A 596 -0.36 12.30 -14.60
N ARG A 597 0.32 13.39 -14.21
CA ARG A 597 0.86 14.42 -15.13
C ARG A 597 2.15 13.99 -15.83
N THR A 598 2.72 12.86 -15.46
CA THR A 598 3.92 12.36 -16.13
C THR A 598 3.54 11.56 -17.35
N PRO A 599 3.87 12.04 -18.58
CA PRO A 599 3.55 11.31 -19.80
C PRO A 599 4.17 9.91 -19.81
N GLU A 600 3.42 8.92 -20.29
CA GLU A 600 3.86 7.52 -20.40
C GLU A 600 4.34 6.91 -19.07
N TRP A 601 3.82 7.36 -17.93
CA TRP A 601 4.13 6.78 -16.61
C TRP A 601 3.35 5.49 -16.37
N GLY A 602 3.94 4.50 -15.68
CA GLY A 602 3.31 3.19 -15.44
C GLY A 602 2.31 3.17 -14.30
N GLY A 603 2.55 3.97 -13.24
CA GLY A 603 1.70 3.98 -12.07
C GLY A 603 2.41 4.32 -10.76
N PHE A 604 1.74 4.07 -9.65
CA PHE A 604 2.28 4.25 -8.31
C PHE A 604 1.83 3.12 -7.36
N GLN A 605 2.55 2.95 -6.26
CA GLN A 605 2.22 2.05 -5.16
C GLN A 605 2.27 2.84 -3.86
N LEU A 606 1.11 3.16 -3.28
CA LEU A 606 1.04 3.94 -2.04
C LEU A 606 1.60 3.15 -0.85
N LEU A 607 2.29 3.81 0.03
CA LEU A 607 2.53 3.43 1.42
C LEU A 607 1.97 4.55 2.30
N ASP A 608 0.73 4.50 2.72
CA ASP A 608 -0.22 3.52 2.23
C ASP A 608 -1.64 4.12 2.26
N LEU A 609 -2.60 3.45 1.68
CA LEU A 609 -4.02 3.75 1.86
C LEU A 609 -4.49 3.43 3.28
N GLN A 610 -3.90 2.42 3.90
CA GLN A 610 -4.20 1.82 5.19
C GLN A 610 -3.04 2.04 6.17
N ASP A 611 -3.33 2.25 7.45
CA ASP A 611 -2.29 2.24 8.48
C ASP A 611 -1.58 0.89 8.55
N TYR A 612 -0.29 0.97 8.77
CA TYR A 612 0.55 -0.19 8.99
C TYR A 612 1.22 -0.10 10.39
N PRO A 613 0.51 -0.48 11.47
CA PRO A 613 1.02 -0.36 12.83
C PRO A 613 2.02 -1.46 13.20
N GLY A 614 2.38 -2.35 12.27
CA GLY A 614 3.37 -3.42 12.44
C GLY A 614 4.79 -2.89 12.44
N GLN A 615 5.33 -2.55 11.29
CA GLN A 615 6.70 -2.06 11.13
C GLN A 615 6.80 -0.58 11.51
N GLY A 616 7.51 -0.25 12.60
CA GLY A 616 7.76 1.11 13.01
C GLY A 616 6.53 1.94 13.37
N SER A 617 5.38 1.32 13.52
CA SER A 617 4.08 1.99 13.76
C SER A 617 3.75 3.03 12.67
N ALA A 618 3.73 2.60 11.42
CA ALA A 618 3.47 3.46 10.26
C ALA A 618 2.00 3.90 10.21
N TYR A 619 1.67 5.01 10.87
CA TYR A 619 0.35 5.64 10.83
C TYR A 619 0.27 6.59 9.63
N VAL A 620 0.21 6.05 8.43
CA VAL A 620 0.29 6.82 7.17
C VAL A 620 -0.98 6.73 6.32
N GLY A 621 -1.89 5.84 6.69
CA GLY A 621 -3.13 5.61 5.95
C GLY A 621 -4.17 6.70 6.19
N ILE A 622 -5.02 6.93 5.19
CA ILE A 622 -6.30 7.61 5.34
C ILE A 622 -7.37 6.68 5.91
N LEU A 623 -7.12 5.37 5.82
CA LEU A 623 -7.84 4.30 6.50
C LEU A 623 -7.01 3.78 7.67
N ASP A 624 -7.67 3.24 8.69
CA ASP A 624 -7.01 2.59 9.81
C ASP A 624 -6.52 1.17 9.47
N ALA A 625 -5.94 0.47 10.43
CA ALA A 625 -5.42 -0.89 10.26
C ALA A 625 -6.49 -1.94 9.90
N PHE A 626 -7.77 -1.60 10.01
CA PHE A 626 -8.92 -2.46 9.70
C PHE A 626 -9.57 -2.11 8.36
N MET A 627 -8.94 -1.26 7.54
CA MET A 627 -9.51 -0.68 6.30
C MET A 627 -10.78 0.16 6.54
N GLU A 628 -10.93 0.72 7.73
CA GLU A 628 -12.05 1.61 8.07
C GLU A 628 -11.61 3.08 7.97
N SER A 629 -12.56 3.95 7.57
CA SER A 629 -12.27 5.37 7.39
C SER A 629 -11.96 6.08 8.72
N LYS A 630 -10.88 6.86 8.74
CA LYS A 630 -10.56 7.79 9.84
C LYS A 630 -11.37 9.10 9.78
N GLY A 631 -12.27 9.29 8.79
CA GLY A 631 -13.00 10.53 8.57
C GLY A 631 -12.20 11.67 7.95
N LEU A 632 -11.02 11.41 7.42
CA LEU A 632 -10.11 12.40 6.85
C LEU A 632 -10.56 12.87 5.47
N VAL A 633 -10.95 11.93 4.61
CA VAL A 633 -11.41 12.16 3.24
C VAL A 633 -12.40 11.08 2.86
N THR A 634 -13.43 11.45 2.12
CA THR A 634 -14.39 10.48 1.60
C THR A 634 -13.85 9.76 0.37
N PRO A 635 -14.34 8.56 0.04
CA PRO A 635 -13.98 7.88 -1.20
C PRO A 635 -14.25 8.73 -2.45
N GLU A 636 -15.34 9.52 -2.44
CA GLU A 636 -15.69 10.39 -3.55
C GLU A 636 -14.66 11.52 -3.73
N GLU A 637 -14.27 12.22 -2.66
CA GLU A 637 -13.25 13.26 -2.68
C GLU A 637 -11.88 12.70 -3.13
N TRP A 638 -11.53 11.51 -2.65
CA TRP A 638 -10.27 10.84 -3.04
C TRP A 638 -10.25 10.49 -4.53
N ARG A 639 -11.38 10.07 -5.08
CA ARG A 639 -11.50 9.76 -6.52
C ARG A 639 -11.41 10.97 -7.43
N HIS A 640 -11.44 12.20 -6.93
CA HIS A 640 -11.16 13.38 -7.75
C HIS A 640 -9.76 13.33 -8.38
N PHE A 641 -8.80 12.72 -7.70
CA PHE A 641 -7.41 12.60 -8.15
C PHE A 641 -6.88 11.16 -8.23
N CYS A 642 -7.64 10.18 -7.81
CA CYS A 642 -7.28 8.76 -7.85
C CYS A 642 -8.40 7.95 -8.51
N SER A 643 -8.54 8.08 -9.82
CA SER A 643 -9.52 7.34 -10.63
C SER A 643 -8.99 7.06 -12.02
N GLU A 644 -9.75 6.31 -12.81
CA GLU A 644 -9.42 5.95 -14.20
C GLU A 644 -9.43 7.14 -15.16
N VAL A 645 -10.14 8.23 -14.80
CA VAL A 645 -10.11 9.50 -15.54
C VAL A 645 -9.97 10.65 -14.56
N VAL A 646 -8.95 11.48 -14.74
CA VAL A 646 -8.70 12.62 -13.86
C VAL A 646 -8.45 13.88 -14.68
N PRO A 647 -9.31 14.92 -14.55
CA PRO A 647 -9.02 16.26 -15.01
C PRO A 647 -7.94 16.91 -14.13
N LEU A 648 -6.89 17.41 -14.74
CA LEU A 648 -5.74 18.02 -14.08
C LEU A 648 -5.63 19.50 -14.46
N PHE A 649 -5.35 20.37 -13.49
CA PHE A 649 -5.06 21.78 -13.73
C PHE A 649 -3.60 22.07 -13.37
N CYS A 650 -2.80 22.38 -14.36
CA CYS A 650 -1.38 22.66 -14.23
C CYS A 650 -1.17 24.17 -14.12
N ILE A 651 -0.79 24.64 -12.92
CA ILE A 651 -0.61 26.07 -12.61
C ILE A 651 0.67 26.28 -11.79
N GLU A 652 1.38 27.39 -12.06
CA GLU A 652 2.70 27.71 -11.50
C GLU A 652 2.69 28.01 -9.99
N LYS A 653 1.55 28.41 -9.42
CA LYS A 653 1.39 28.73 -7.99
C LYS A 653 -0.08 28.69 -7.57
N PHE A 654 -0.36 28.59 -6.29
CA PHE A 654 -1.71 28.61 -5.74
C PHE A 654 -2.11 29.97 -5.11
N CYS A 655 -1.15 30.86 -4.84
CA CYS A 655 -1.36 32.16 -4.21
C CYS A 655 -1.16 33.29 -5.24
N TRP A 656 -2.15 34.15 -5.41
CA TRP A 656 -2.21 35.18 -6.43
C TRP A 656 -2.63 36.52 -5.86
N THR A 657 -2.26 37.63 -6.52
CA THR A 657 -2.91 38.90 -6.31
C THR A 657 -3.99 39.15 -7.36
N ASN A 658 -5.01 39.92 -7.02
CA ASN A 658 -6.20 40.09 -7.89
C ASN A 658 -5.96 40.90 -9.18
N ASP A 659 -4.75 41.44 -9.38
CA ASP A 659 -4.28 42.10 -10.61
C ASP A 659 -3.48 41.14 -11.52
N GLU A 660 -3.14 39.95 -11.03
CA GLU A 660 -2.51 38.87 -11.81
C GLU A 660 -3.58 38.06 -12.58
N VAL A 661 -3.11 37.26 -13.52
CA VAL A 661 -3.95 36.33 -14.28
C VAL A 661 -3.48 34.88 -13.98
N PRO A 662 -4.23 34.10 -13.23
CA PRO A 662 -3.90 32.71 -12.96
C PRO A 662 -4.12 31.85 -14.22
N ALA A 663 -3.13 31.85 -15.11
CA ALA A 663 -3.15 31.05 -16.33
C ALA A 663 -2.63 29.64 -16.05
N GLY A 664 -3.41 28.63 -16.35
CA GLY A 664 -3.02 27.23 -16.19
C GLY A 664 -3.51 26.35 -17.33
N GLU A 665 -2.78 25.27 -17.58
CA GLU A 665 -3.13 24.28 -18.58
C GLU A 665 -4.08 23.24 -17.99
N VAL A 666 -5.05 22.79 -18.78
CA VAL A 666 -5.90 21.65 -18.43
C VAL A 666 -5.44 20.44 -19.20
N GLU A 667 -5.16 19.38 -18.47
CA GLU A 667 -4.86 18.06 -18.99
C GLU A 667 -5.91 17.04 -18.55
N ILE A 668 -6.14 16.02 -19.33
CA ILE A 668 -6.99 14.89 -18.97
C ILE A 668 -6.16 13.61 -19.05
N ALA A 669 -6.01 12.93 -17.91
CA ALA A 669 -5.50 11.58 -17.88
C ALA A 669 -6.68 10.61 -18.08
N ASN A 670 -6.70 9.87 -19.19
CA ASN A 670 -7.80 8.95 -19.52
C ASN A 670 -7.29 7.50 -19.64
N TYR A 671 -7.44 6.75 -18.57
CA TYR A 671 -7.13 5.31 -18.54
C TYR A 671 -8.39 4.44 -18.38
N SER A 672 -9.57 4.99 -18.73
CA SER A 672 -10.83 4.25 -18.78
C SER A 672 -10.90 3.33 -20.01
N GLU A 673 -12.03 2.66 -20.21
CA GLU A 673 -12.20 1.75 -21.35
C GLU A 673 -12.43 2.43 -22.70
N SER A 674 -12.72 3.73 -22.74
CA SER A 674 -13.18 4.42 -23.95
C SER A 674 -12.61 5.82 -24.12
N ASP A 675 -12.66 6.30 -25.37
CA ASP A 675 -12.35 7.68 -25.71
C ASP A 675 -13.37 8.65 -25.09
N LEU A 676 -12.92 9.87 -24.81
CA LEU A 676 -13.76 10.98 -24.34
C LEU A 676 -14.07 11.99 -25.46
N ASN A 677 -13.86 11.58 -26.72
CA ASN A 677 -14.07 12.45 -27.89
C ASN A 677 -15.53 12.90 -28.00
N GLY A 678 -15.71 14.22 -28.25
CA GLY A 678 -17.03 14.83 -28.37
C GLY A 678 -17.71 15.18 -27.06
N ARG A 679 -17.09 14.92 -25.92
CA ARG A 679 -17.53 15.42 -24.60
C ARG A 679 -17.05 16.86 -24.37
N GLN A 680 -17.54 17.47 -23.30
CA GLN A 680 -17.10 18.77 -22.84
C GLN A 680 -16.56 18.67 -21.41
N LEU A 681 -15.59 19.50 -21.10
CA LEU A 681 -15.16 19.80 -19.74
C LEU A 681 -15.77 21.14 -19.36
N SER A 682 -16.66 21.15 -18.38
CA SER A 682 -17.15 22.36 -17.74
C SER A 682 -16.23 22.75 -16.59
N TRP A 683 -15.93 24.04 -16.47
CA TRP A 683 -15.18 24.56 -15.33
C TRP A 683 -15.88 25.76 -14.70
N THR A 684 -15.71 25.90 -13.38
CA THR A 684 -16.27 26.99 -12.58
C THR A 684 -15.27 27.49 -11.56
N LEU A 685 -15.14 28.80 -11.42
CA LEU A 685 -14.45 29.43 -10.30
C LEU A 685 -15.49 29.94 -9.32
N THR A 686 -15.44 29.49 -8.07
CA THR A 686 -16.37 29.91 -7.01
C THR A 686 -15.63 30.55 -5.84
N ASP A 687 -16.27 31.50 -5.15
CA ASP A 687 -15.81 32.09 -3.92
C ASP A 687 -16.11 31.16 -2.69
N SER A 688 -15.73 31.61 -1.49
CA SER A 688 -15.96 30.90 -0.24
C SER A 688 -17.43 30.69 0.10
N LYS A 689 -18.34 31.46 -0.55
CA LYS A 689 -19.80 31.34 -0.41
C LYS A 689 -20.46 30.55 -1.54
N GLN A 690 -19.66 29.87 -2.38
CA GLN A 690 -20.11 29.12 -3.54
C GLN A 690 -20.75 29.99 -4.64
N GLN A 691 -20.48 31.32 -4.68
CA GLN A 691 -20.91 32.17 -5.76
C GLN A 691 -19.97 32.04 -6.95
N VAL A 692 -20.52 31.86 -8.14
CA VAL A 692 -19.72 31.72 -9.38
C VAL A 692 -19.11 33.06 -9.75
N LEU A 693 -17.79 33.14 -9.74
CA LEU A 693 -17.01 34.29 -10.19
C LEU A 693 -16.73 34.24 -11.70
N ASP A 694 -16.45 33.05 -12.22
CA ASP A 694 -16.17 32.81 -13.62
C ASP A 694 -16.47 31.35 -14.00
N LYS A 695 -16.71 31.08 -15.29
CA LYS A 695 -16.99 29.73 -15.78
C LYS A 695 -16.78 29.62 -17.31
N GLY A 696 -16.61 28.41 -17.77
CA GLY A 696 -16.50 28.14 -19.19
C GLY A 696 -16.53 26.65 -19.53
N VAL A 697 -16.31 26.35 -20.78
CA VAL A 697 -16.28 24.97 -21.28
C VAL A 697 -15.10 24.77 -22.23
N LEU A 698 -14.54 23.55 -22.25
CA LEU A 698 -13.54 23.12 -23.21
C LEU A 698 -14.03 21.87 -23.94
N PRO A 699 -13.93 21.78 -25.28
CA PRO A 699 -14.25 20.55 -26.00
C PRO A 699 -13.16 19.51 -25.75
N LEU A 700 -13.55 18.25 -25.59
CA LEU A 700 -12.62 17.15 -25.38
C LEU A 700 -12.38 16.35 -26.66
N GLN A 701 -11.11 16.08 -26.91
CA GLN A 701 -10.61 15.15 -27.93
C GLN A 701 -9.49 14.33 -27.25
N VAL A 702 -9.88 13.36 -26.44
CA VAL A 702 -8.97 12.56 -25.60
C VAL A 702 -9.23 11.09 -25.85
N LYS A 703 -8.22 10.38 -26.31
CA LYS A 703 -8.30 8.94 -26.53
C LYS A 703 -8.06 8.16 -25.26
N GLN A 704 -8.46 6.91 -25.28
CA GLN A 704 -8.11 5.95 -24.27
C GLN A 704 -6.58 5.79 -24.17
N GLY A 705 -6.05 5.85 -22.94
CA GLY A 705 -4.64 5.70 -22.66
C GLY A 705 -3.79 6.96 -22.82
N GLU A 706 -4.41 8.11 -23.04
CA GLU A 706 -3.70 9.38 -23.23
C GLU A 706 -3.74 10.26 -21.97
N LEU A 707 -2.61 10.95 -21.73
CA LEU A 707 -2.57 12.21 -21.02
C LEU A 707 -2.62 13.33 -22.07
N ALA A 708 -3.76 13.99 -22.19
CA ALA A 708 -3.99 14.97 -23.25
C ALA A 708 -4.19 16.38 -22.72
N LYS A 709 -3.44 17.34 -23.25
CA LYS A 709 -3.67 18.77 -23.04
C LYS A 709 -4.90 19.20 -23.84
N VAL A 710 -5.92 19.73 -23.15
CA VAL A 710 -7.22 20.08 -23.76
C VAL A 710 -7.47 21.59 -23.87
N GLY A 711 -6.68 22.41 -23.18
CA GLY A 711 -6.79 23.87 -23.27
C GLY A 711 -6.04 24.59 -22.17
N THR A 712 -6.18 25.91 -22.16
CA THR A 712 -5.62 26.79 -21.14
C THR A 712 -6.77 27.60 -20.52
N LEU A 713 -6.85 27.63 -19.21
CA LEU A 713 -7.80 28.48 -18.48
C LEU A 713 -7.09 29.75 -18.00
N LYS A 714 -7.84 30.84 -17.95
CA LYS A 714 -7.45 32.11 -17.37
C LYS A 714 -8.60 32.65 -16.53
N PRO A 715 -8.89 32.02 -15.39
CA PRO A 715 -10.03 32.42 -14.56
C PRO A 715 -9.93 33.87 -14.11
N ALA A 716 -11.05 34.59 -14.20
CA ALA A 716 -11.11 35.99 -13.84
C ALA A 716 -11.20 36.21 -12.32
N ILE A 717 -10.13 36.69 -11.71
CA ILE A 717 -10.03 36.94 -10.26
C ILE A 717 -10.07 38.41 -9.86
N ALA A 718 -10.09 39.33 -10.84
CA ALA A 718 -10.03 40.77 -10.60
C ALA A 718 -11.20 41.33 -9.74
N SER A 719 -12.31 40.59 -9.61
CA SER A 719 -13.44 40.95 -8.76
C SER A 719 -13.24 40.68 -7.27
N VAL A 720 -12.24 39.86 -6.90
CA VAL A 720 -11.93 39.55 -5.51
C VAL A 720 -11.25 40.76 -4.85
N ARG A 721 -11.93 41.39 -3.89
CA ARG A 721 -11.49 42.64 -3.24
C ARG A 721 -10.92 42.46 -1.84
N LYS A 722 -11.08 41.27 -1.26
CA LYS A 722 -10.55 40.88 0.05
C LYS A 722 -9.73 39.60 -0.12
N ALA A 723 -8.87 39.31 0.84
CA ALA A 723 -8.20 38.03 0.89
C ALA A 723 -9.24 36.91 0.95
N GLU A 724 -9.20 36.00 0.02
CA GLU A 724 -10.22 34.97 -0.14
C GLU A 724 -9.65 33.70 -0.74
N LYS A 725 -10.14 32.55 -0.26
CA LYS A 725 -9.95 31.26 -0.88
C LYS A 725 -11.05 31.04 -1.93
N VAL A 726 -10.65 30.83 -3.18
CA VAL A 726 -11.56 30.48 -4.27
C VAL A 726 -11.30 29.03 -4.72
N THR A 727 -12.32 28.39 -5.29
CA THR A 727 -12.21 27.01 -5.78
C THR A 727 -12.45 26.96 -7.28
N LEU A 728 -11.49 26.42 -8.03
CA LEU A 728 -11.64 26.09 -9.45
C LEU A 728 -12.09 24.63 -9.56
N GLY A 729 -13.34 24.40 -9.94
CA GLY A 729 -13.90 23.07 -10.22
C GLY A 729 -13.77 22.72 -11.70
N LEU A 730 -13.39 21.48 -12.00
CA LEU A 730 -13.36 20.87 -13.34
C LEU A 730 -14.30 19.66 -13.34
N SER A 731 -15.15 19.51 -14.36
CA SER A 731 -16.09 18.39 -14.45
C SER A 731 -16.26 17.97 -15.92
N ILE A 732 -16.17 16.67 -16.20
CA ILE A 732 -16.44 16.11 -17.54
C ILE A 732 -17.93 15.81 -17.63
N ASP A 733 -18.64 16.52 -18.50
CA ASP A 733 -20.10 16.47 -18.60
C ASP A 733 -20.63 15.07 -18.88
N GLY A 734 -21.66 14.67 -18.11
CA GLY A 734 -22.29 13.35 -18.21
C GLY A 734 -21.43 12.18 -17.68
N THR A 735 -20.46 12.47 -16.82
CA THR A 735 -19.61 11.47 -16.14
C THR A 735 -19.47 11.81 -14.65
N PRO A 736 -18.99 10.89 -13.81
CA PRO A 736 -18.65 11.20 -12.41
C PRO A 736 -17.28 11.89 -12.27
N TYR A 737 -16.50 12.05 -13.34
CA TYR A 737 -15.13 12.52 -13.28
C TYR A 737 -15.05 14.02 -13.12
N ARG A 738 -14.48 14.44 -12.02
CA ARG A 738 -14.28 15.83 -11.63
C ARG A 738 -13.02 15.98 -10.80
N ASN A 739 -12.52 17.21 -10.71
CA ASN A 739 -11.43 17.61 -9.83
C ASN A 739 -11.63 19.07 -9.41
N ASP A 740 -10.97 19.52 -8.35
CA ASP A 740 -11.07 20.88 -7.86
C ASP A 740 -9.71 21.38 -7.34
N TYR A 741 -9.47 22.68 -7.44
CA TYR A 741 -8.23 23.31 -7.00
C TYR A 741 -8.52 24.55 -6.17
N SER A 742 -7.93 24.64 -4.98
CA SER A 742 -8.01 25.81 -4.13
C SER A 742 -6.94 26.83 -4.55
N LEU A 743 -7.36 28.07 -4.76
CA LEU A 743 -6.48 29.20 -5.00
C LEU A 743 -6.74 30.26 -3.91
N TRP A 744 -5.70 30.96 -3.47
CA TRP A 744 -5.80 32.06 -2.52
C TRP A 744 -5.52 33.35 -3.25
N ILE A 745 -6.48 34.29 -3.20
CA ILE A 745 -6.44 35.56 -3.91
C ILE A 745 -6.35 36.68 -2.90
N TYR A 746 -5.36 37.56 -3.09
CA TYR A 746 -5.12 38.70 -2.21
C TYR A 746 -5.26 40.00 -2.97
N PRO A 747 -5.71 41.12 -2.32
CA PRO A 747 -5.80 42.43 -2.98
C PRO A 747 -4.45 42.99 -3.35
N ALA A 748 -4.22 43.37 -4.63
CA ALA A 748 -2.99 43.92 -5.13
C ALA A 748 -2.66 45.30 -4.53
N ASP A 749 -3.66 46.14 -4.31
CA ASP A 749 -3.49 47.47 -3.67
C ASP A 749 -2.91 47.39 -2.25
N LYS A 750 -3.17 46.27 -1.56
CA LYS A 750 -2.57 45.96 -0.27
C LYS A 750 -1.23 45.22 -0.41
N ALA A 751 -1.07 44.40 -1.46
CA ALA A 751 0.13 43.61 -1.68
C ALA A 751 1.38 44.42 -1.99
N ASP A 752 1.25 45.52 -2.74
CA ASP A 752 2.37 46.34 -3.19
C ASP A 752 2.88 47.36 -2.14
N LYS A 753 2.15 47.53 -1.03
CA LYS A 753 2.58 48.45 0.04
C LYS A 753 3.40 47.70 1.09
N GLU A 754 4.51 48.32 1.49
CA GLU A 754 5.28 47.86 2.65
C GLU A 754 4.33 47.74 3.87
N VAL A 755 4.30 46.58 4.49
CA VAL A 755 3.46 46.34 5.68
C VAL A 755 4.13 47.02 6.88
N LYS A 756 3.48 48.05 7.38
CA LYS A 756 3.95 48.83 8.53
C LYS A 756 3.00 48.67 9.71
N ALA A 757 3.57 48.56 10.90
CA ALA A 757 2.80 48.60 12.13
C ALA A 757 2.19 49.99 12.37
N ALA A 758 0.99 50.03 12.93
CA ALA A 758 0.35 51.25 13.36
C ALA A 758 1.13 51.90 14.53
N GLU A 759 0.90 53.19 14.74
CA GLU A 759 1.43 53.90 15.90
C GLU A 759 1.01 53.19 17.20
N GLY A 760 1.99 52.98 18.11
CA GLY A 760 1.77 52.27 19.36
C GLY A 760 2.00 50.75 19.34
N ILE A 761 2.34 50.16 18.20
CA ILE A 761 2.82 48.79 18.07
C ILE A 761 4.33 48.79 17.82
N CYS A 762 5.08 48.20 18.74
CA CYS A 762 6.50 48.01 18.59
C CYS A 762 6.79 46.66 17.88
N VAL A 763 7.46 46.67 16.72
CA VAL A 763 7.90 45.45 16.02
C VAL A 763 9.41 45.33 16.22
N THR A 764 9.86 44.21 16.83
CA THR A 764 11.28 44.07 17.20
C THR A 764 11.75 42.62 17.04
N ASP A 765 13.05 42.43 16.88
CA ASP A 765 13.78 41.17 17.05
C ASP A 765 14.58 41.14 18.38
N ASP A 766 14.69 42.27 19.04
CA ASP A 766 15.35 42.44 20.35
C ASP A 766 14.31 42.81 21.43
N LEU A 767 13.74 41.79 22.07
CA LEU A 767 12.74 41.98 23.13
C LEU A 767 13.33 42.65 24.37
N ASP A 768 14.58 42.36 24.70
CA ASP A 768 15.21 42.89 25.93
C ASP A 768 15.24 44.42 25.95
N ALA A 769 15.48 45.04 24.80
CA ALA A 769 15.45 46.52 24.65
C ALA A 769 14.05 47.11 24.88
N HIS A 770 12.98 46.31 24.81
CA HIS A 770 11.58 46.75 24.88
C HIS A 770 10.82 46.21 26.09
N LEU A 771 11.48 45.50 27.03
CA LEU A 771 10.81 44.89 28.19
C LEU A 771 10.13 45.93 29.08
N LYS A 772 10.74 47.09 29.27
CA LYS A 772 10.15 48.18 30.06
C LYS A 772 8.88 48.72 29.37
N TYR A 773 8.93 49.01 28.08
CA TYR A 773 7.79 49.48 27.29
C TYR A 773 6.64 48.47 27.36
N LEU A 774 6.96 47.19 27.21
CA LEU A 774 5.97 46.11 27.31
C LEU A 774 5.36 46.06 28.71
N ALA A 775 6.16 46.07 29.77
CA ALA A 775 5.66 45.98 31.15
C ALA A 775 4.76 47.17 31.55
N GLU A 776 5.00 48.33 30.98
CA GLU A 776 4.20 49.57 31.22
C GLU A 776 2.91 49.68 30.43
N GLY A 777 2.59 48.69 29.56
CA GLY A 777 1.33 48.63 28.82
C GLY A 777 1.48 48.65 27.29
N GLY A 778 2.70 48.60 26.77
CA GLY A 778 2.99 48.60 25.34
C GLY A 778 2.50 47.35 24.62
N LYS A 779 2.25 47.46 23.32
CA LYS A 779 1.98 46.33 22.43
C LYS A 779 3.26 46.02 21.65
N VAL A 780 3.73 44.75 21.75
CA VAL A 780 4.97 44.31 21.09
C VAL A 780 4.69 43.11 20.21
N LEU A 781 5.11 43.18 18.93
CA LEU A 781 5.24 42.04 18.03
C LEU A 781 6.74 41.68 18.01
N TRP A 782 7.04 40.47 18.49
CA TRP A 782 8.40 40.01 18.59
C TRP A 782 8.67 38.87 17.60
N PHE A 783 9.75 39.00 16.85
CA PHE A 783 10.34 37.99 15.98
C PHE A 783 11.65 37.50 16.61
N PRO A 784 11.66 36.47 17.44
CA PRO A 784 12.87 35.94 18.07
C PRO A 784 13.92 35.56 17.05
N SER A 785 15.20 35.73 17.35
CA SER A 785 16.28 35.29 16.46
C SER A 785 16.42 33.75 16.55
N LYS A 786 16.41 33.09 15.39
CA LYS A 786 16.63 31.65 15.29
C LYS A 786 17.94 31.21 15.97
N ASP A 787 19.03 31.92 15.73
CA ASP A 787 20.36 31.58 16.25
C ASP A 787 20.45 31.69 17.79
N LYS A 788 19.74 32.66 18.36
CA LYS A 788 19.69 32.82 19.83
C LYS A 788 18.89 31.76 20.55
N HIS A 789 17.88 31.20 19.88
CA HIS A 789 16.90 30.29 20.51
C HIS A 789 16.86 28.88 19.89
N LYS A 790 17.90 28.46 19.18
CA LYS A 790 17.94 27.15 18.48
C LYS A 790 17.72 25.95 19.41
N ASP A 791 18.15 26.06 20.68
CA ASP A 791 18.01 24.96 21.65
C ASP A 791 16.59 24.86 22.26
N GLN A 792 15.74 25.87 22.04
CA GLN A 792 14.36 25.95 22.49
C GLN A 792 13.35 25.81 21.34
N THR A 793 13.82 25.53 20.14
CA THR A 793 13.00 25.52 18.94
C THR A 793 13.15 24.22 18.13
N VAL A 794 12.17 23.95 17.29
CA VAL A 794 12.20 22.90 16.28
C VAL A 794 12.21 23.57 14.89
N GLY A 795 12.91 23.02 13.91
CA GLY A 795 12.92 23.59 12.55
C GLY A 795 11.56 23.49 11.84
N GLY A 796 11.35 24.31 10.83
CA GLY A 796 10.16 24.24 9.98
C GLY A 796 10.23 23.08 8.99
N LEU A 797 9.17 22.27 8.92
CA LEU A 797 8.97 21.19 7.96
C LEU A 797 7.60 21.38 7.32
N PHE A 798 7.56 21.54 6.00
CA PHE A 798 6.30 21.79 5.30
C PHE A 798 5.48 20.54 5.06
N GLN A 799 6.07 19.47 4.49
CA GLN A 799 5.42 18.15 4.46
C GLN A 799 5.28 17.58 5.87
N THR A 800 4.43 16.60 6.08
CA THR A 800 4.48 15.82 7.32
C THR A 800 5.74 14.98 7.35
N ASP A 801 6.26 14.69 8.53
CA ASP A 801 7.38 13.76 8.66
C ASP A 801 6.98 12.33 8.24
N TYR A 802 7.99 11.49 7.98
CA TYR A 802 7.78 10.09 7.68
C TYR A 802 7.34 9.30 8.93
N TRP A 803 6.75 8.17 8.68
CA TRP A 803 6.08 7.31 9.64
C TRP A 803 6.89 6.90 10.87
N ASN A 804 8.21 6.93 10.85
CA ASN A 804 9.05 6.52 11.99
C ASN A 804 10.18 7.52 12.22
N TYR A 805 9.86 8.64 12.87
CA TYR A 805 10.82 9.67 13.21
C TYR A 805 12.10 9.13 13.88
N ARG A 806 11.96 8.22 14.87
CA ARG A 806 13.08 7.68 15.63
C ARG A 806 14.04 6.87 14.75
N MET A 807 13.52 6.06 13.84
CA MET A 807 14.31 5.26 12.90
C MET A 807 15.05 6.17 11.91
N PHE A 808 14.32 7.04 11.21
CA PHE A 808 14.91 7.93 10.20
C PHE A 808 15.91 8.92 10.81
N ARG A 809 15.63 9.40 12.03
CA ARG A 809 16.62 10.19 12.80
C ARG A 809 17.90 9.39 13.04
N SER A 810 17.80 8.14 13.49
CA SER A 810 18.96 7.28 13.76
C SER A 810 19.77 7.04 12.48
N ILE A 811 19.10 6.81 11.35
CA ILE A 811 19.76 6.68 10.03
C ILE A 811 20.50 7.97 9.66
N CYS A 812 19.84 9.12 9.74
CA CYS A 812 20.44 10.42 9.41
C CYS A 812 21.67 10.70 10.30
N GLU A 813 21.57 10.46 11.62
CA GLU A 813 22.67 10.65 12.55
C GLU A 813 23.87 9.73 12.22
N ASN A 814 23.61 8.45 11.88
CA ASN A 814 24.65 7.50 11.50
C ASN A 814 25.33 7.84 10.16
N LEU A 815 24.57 8.40 9.21
CA LEU A 815 25.09 8.82 7.90
C LEU A 815 25.67 10.26 7.90
N GLY A 816 25.62 10.98 9.05
CA GLY A 816 26.04 12.37 9.13
C GLY A 816 25.17 13.33 8.29
N ARG A 817 23.92 12.96 8.04
CA ARG A 817 22.91 13.75 7.32
C ARG A 817 22.11 14.64 8.27
N PRO A 818 21.52 15.75 7.79
CA PRO A 818 20.58 16.53 8.58
C PRO A 818 19.40 15.68 9.06
N VAL A 819 19.01 15.87 10.32
CA VAL A 819 17.82 15.20 10.89
C VAL A 819 16.57 16.01 10.54
N SER A 820 15.48 15.33 10.17
CA SER A 820 14.18 15.96 9.97
C SER A 820 13.73 16.74 11.22
N PRO A 821 13.09 17.92 11.06
CA PRO A 821 12.39 18.58 12.17
C PRO A 821 11.34 17.71 12.85
N GLY A 822 10.77 16.74 12.17
CA GLY A 822 9.90 15.72 12.74
C GLY A 822 8.51 16.22 13.12
N THR A 823 7.94 17.19 12.42
CA THR A 823 6.62 17.74 12.68
C THR A 823 5.57 17.26 11.68
N LEU A 824 4.29 17.38 12.03
CA LEU A 824 3.17 16.80 11.28
C LEU A 824 2.19 17.87 10.72
N GLY A 825 2.66 19.11 10.59
CA GLY A 825 1.86 20.24 10.13
C GLY A 825 1.38 21.14 11.26
N ILE A 826 0.42 22.02 10.97
CA ILE A 826 -0.12 22.99 11.94
C ILE A 826 -1.56 22.63 12.36
N LEU A 827 -1.92 23.14 13.53
CA LEU A 827 -3.30 23.22 14.03
C LEU A 827 -3.56 24.69 14.40
N THR A 828 -4.68 25.23 13.90
CA THR A 828 -5.14 26.59 14.23
C THR A 828 -6.65 26.67 14.25
N ASP A 829 -7.20 27.70 14.88
CA ASP A 829 -8.61 28.05 14.76
C ASP A 829 -8.78 29.10 13.64
N PRO A 830 -9.38 28.76 12.50
CA PRO A 830 -9.58 29.72 11.39
C PRO A 830 -10.44 30.94 11.78
N ALA A 831 -11.22 30.83 12.85
CA ALA A 831 -12.06 31.93 13.36
C ALA A 831 -11.29 32.87 14.30
N HIS A 832 -10.04 32.56 14.64
CA HIS A 832 -9.23 33.43 15.53
C HIS A 832 -9.00 34.81 14.87
N PRO A 833 -9.22 35.92 15.59
CA PRO A 833 -9.12 37.27 15.03
C PRO A 833 -7.77 37.61 14.37
N ALA A 834 -6.69 36.97 14.77
CA ALA A 834 -5.37 37.11 14.13
C ALA A 834 -5.33 36.59 12.69
N LEU A 835 -6.28 35.74 12.31
CA LEU A 835 -6.41 35.12 10.99
C LEU A 835 -7.57 35.69 10.16
N ALA A 836 -8.24 36.73 10.64
CA ALA A 836 -9.45 37.29 10.00
C ALA A 836 -9.22 37.72 8.54
N ASP A 837 -8.05 38.24 8.22
CA ASP A 837 -7.64 38.64 6.86
C ASP A 837 -6.68 37.63 6.20
N PHE A 838 -6.56 36.41 6.76
CA PHE A 838 -5.76 35.30 6.22
C PHE A 838 -6.62 34.03 6.15
N PRO A 839 -7.47 33.90 5.10
CA PRO A 839 -8.40 32.79 4.98
C PRO A 839 -7.63 31.45 4.93
N THR A 840 -7.82 30.65 5.95
CA THR A 840 -7.13 29.35 6.11
C THR A 840 -8.06 28.30 6.67
N GLU A 841 -7.68 27.03 6.56
CA GLU A 841 -8.28 25.91 7.25
C GLU A 841 -7.62 25.72 8.62
N PHE A 842 -8.18 24.83 9.45
CA PHE A 842 -7.63 24.48 10.76
C PHE A 842 -6.30 23.69 10.68
N HIS A 843 -5.91 23.28 9.47
CA HIS A 843 -4.71 22.49 9.16
C HIS A 843 -3.83 23.18 8.11
N THR A 844 -2.65 22.63 7.86
CA THR A 844 -1.74 23.10 6.81
C THR A 844 -2.39 23.02 5.42
N ASN A 845 -2.13 24.04 4.61
CA ASN A 845 -2.44 24.09 3.19
C ASN A 845 -1.30 24.77 2.41
N TRP A 846 -1.45 24.93 1.09
CA TRP A 846 -0.38 25.40 0.22
C TRP A 846 0.11 26.83 0.52
N GLN A 847 -0.76 27.73 1.01
CA GLN A 847 -0.37 29.11 1.33
C GLN A 847 0.62 29.20 2.53
N TRP A 848 0.68 28.16 3.39
CA TRP A 848 1.57 28.15 4.53
C TRP A 848 3.05 27.86 4.18
N PHE A 849 3.38 27.52 2.92
CA PHE A 849 4.71 27.09 2.52
C PHE A 849 5.81 28.09 2.91
N PRO A 850 5.81 29.37 2.45
CA PRO A 850 6.88 30.31 2.78
C PRO A 850 6.93 30.60 4.29
N ILE A 851 5.79 30.61 4.98
CA ILE A 851 5.70 30.86 6.41
C ILE A 851 6.36 29.75 7.21
N ILE A 852 6.03 28.48 6.89
CA ILE A 852 6.57 27.30 7.57
C ILE A 852 8.06 27.12 7.25
N LYS A 853 8.49 27.33 6.01
CA LYS A 853 9.89 27.15 5.60
C LYS A 853 10.84 28.14 6.30
N GLN A 854 10.34 29.29 6.71
CA GLN A 854 11.08 30.29 7.50
C GLN A 854 10.80 30.18 9.01
N SER A 855 10.08 29.15 9.45
CA SER A 855 9.68 29.00 10.86
C SER A 855 10.68 28.17 11.66
N TYR A 856 10.66 28.42 12.96
CA TYR A 856 11.37 27.66 14.00
C TYR A 856 10.49 27.64 15.26
N PRO A 857 9.40 26.83 15.26
CA PRO A 857 8.41 26.82 16.34
C PRO A 857 9.03 26.64 17.73
N MET A 858 8.55 27.40 18.67
CA MET A 858 9.03 27.45 20.05
C MET A 858 8.47 26.29 20.88
N ILE A 859 9.29 25.65 21.69
CA ILE A 859 8.86 24.62 22.65
C ILE A 859 8.27 25.31 23.88
N LEU A 860 6.97 25.08 24.11
CA LEU A 860 6.15 25.71 25.14
C LEU A 860 5.74 24.78 26.27
N ASP A 861 6.44 23.67 26.50
CA ASP A 861 6.11 22.59 27.44
C ASP A 861 6.03 23.07 28.92
N ARG A 862 6.58 24.22 29.22
CA ARG A 862 6.56 24.82 30.56
C ARG A 862 5.28 25.59 30.89
N LEU A 863 4.47 25.87 29.87
CA LEU A 863 3.17 26.54 30.06
C LEU A 863 2.13 25.54 30.54
N SER A 864 1.05 26.05 31.10
CA SER A 864 -0.03 25.21 31.59
C SER A 864 -0.64 24.35 30.47
N ASP A 865 -1.24 23.21 30.86
CA ASP A 865 -1.81 22.24 29.95
C ASP A 865 -2.93 22.81 29.07
N ASP A 866 -3.65 23.82 29.54
CA ASP A 866 -4.74 24.49 28.87
C ASP A 866 -4.29 25.60 27.91
N TYR A 867 -2.99 26.00 27.95
CA TYR A 867 -2.47 27.01 27.04
C TYR A 867 -2.47 26.52 25.60
N ARG A 868 -3.01 27.30 24.66
CA ARG A 868 -3.03 27.01 23.23
C ARG A 868 -2.42 28.16 22.45
N PRO A 869 -1.38 27.87 21.63
CA PRO A 869 -0.89 28.86 20.64
C PRO A 869 -1.99 29.20 19.62
N ILE A 870 -1.96 30.38 19.04
CA ILE A 870 -2.84 30.79 17.92
C ILE A 870 -2.58 29.90 16.70
N VAL A 871 -1.30 29.63 16.40
CA VAL A 871 -0.88 28.63 15.42
C VAL A 871 0.07 27.66 16.14
N GLN A 872 -0.43 26.46 16.39
CA GLN A 872 0.31 25.37 17.01
C GLN A 872 0.91 24.49 15.90
N VAL A 873 2.16 24.05 16.08
CA VAL A 873 2.74 23.01 15.22
C VAL A 873 2.59 21.67 15.91
N ILE A 874 2.12 20.65 15.17
CA ILE A 874 1.92 19.30 15.69
C ILE A 874 3.27 18.58 15.68
N ASP A 875 3.73 18.15 16.83
CA ASP A 875 4.96 17.38 16.97
C ASP A 875 4.71 15.87 16.75
N ASN A 876 5.77 15.11 16.52
CA ASN A 876 5.66 13.65 16.39
C ASN A 876 5.37 12.99 17.75
N VAL A 877 4.90 11.73 17.70
CA VAL A 877 4.50 10.92 18.86
C VAL A 877 5.64 10.54 19.80
N GLU A 878 6.90 10.69 19.37
CA GLU A 878 8.07 10.37 20.17
C GLU A 878 8.44 11.50 21.14
N ARG A 879 8.22 12.77 20.73
CA ARG A 879 8.54 13.97 21.51
C ARG A 879 7.32 14.60 22.17
N ASN A 880 6.23 14.79 21.44
CA ASN A 880 5.01 15.46 21.89
C ASN A 880 5.26 16.85 22.53
N HIS A 881 6.15 17.66 21.95
CA HIS A 881 6.32 19.03 22.40
C HIS A 881 5.10 19.90 22.07
N LYS A 882 4.72 20.80 22.96
CA LYS A 882 3.79 21.88 22.66
C LYS A 882 4.55 22.96 21.87
N LEU A 883 4.36 23.01 20.55
CA LEU A 883 5.10 23.88 19.65
C LEU A 883 4.26 25.08 19.22
N GLY A 884 4.76 26.30 19.44
CA GLY A 884 4.11 27.53 19.03
C GLY A 884 4.80 28.18 17.83
N LEU A 885 4.04 28.46 16.75
CA LEU A 885 4.48 29.28 15.63
C LEU A 885 4.02 30.72 15.79
N LEU A 886 2.77 30.94 16.21
CA LEU A 886 2.20 32.23 16.56
C LEU A 886 1.50 32.10 17.91
N PHE A 887 1.88 32.92 18.90
CA PHE A 887 1.31 32.88 20.25
C PHE A 887 1.45 34.18 21.00
N GLU A 888 0.67 34.38 22.07
CA GLU A 888 0.57 35.65 22.74
C GLU A 888 0.56 35.54 24.27
N PHE A 889 1.01 36.62 24.93
CA PHE A 889 1.04 36.73 26.37
C PHE A 889 0.65 38.14 26.85
N LYS A 890 0.04 38.20 28.00
CA LYS A 890 0.01 39.42 28.81
C LYS A 890 1.28 39.47 29.66
N VAL A 891 2.08 40.55 29.56
CA VAL A 891 3.32 40.71 30.34
C VAL A 891 3.26 42.02 31.09
N GLY A 892 3.11 41.97 32.44
CA GLY A 892 2.76 43.12 33.22
C GLY A 892 1.42 43.73 32.78
N ASN A 893 1.42 45.01 32.35
CA ASN A 893 0.25 45.66 31.78
C ASN A 893 0.22 45.58 30.23
N GLY A 894 1.29 45.10 29.60
CA GLY A 894 1.43 45.06 28.15
C GLY A 894 0.97 43.78 27.51
N LYS A 895 1.01 43.76 26.18
CA LYS A 895 0.55 42.67 25.34
C LYS A 895 1.65 42.29 24.35
N LEU A 896 2.06 41.05 24.41
CA LEU A 896 3.11 40.49 23.57
C LEU A 896 2.50 39.50 22.58
N LEU A 897 2.77 39.66 21.28
CA LEU A 897 2.55 38.69 20.25
C LEU A 897 3.92 38.19 19.76
N VAL A 898 4.11 36.88 19.69
CA VAL A 898 5.36 36.25 19.26
C VAL A 898 5.11 35.49 17.98
N CYS A 899 5.90 35.75 16.95
CA CYS A 899 5.88 35.07 15.68
C CYS A 899 7.22 34.36 15.45
N MET A 900 7.19 33.03 15.39
CA MET A 900 8.37 32.18 15.23
C MET A 900 8.67 31.87 13.74
N SER A 901 8.31 32.78 12.84
CA SER A 901 8.65 32.72 11.41
C SER A 901 9.25 34.06 10.98
N ASP A 902 10.34 34.01 10.21
CA ASP A 902 10.94 35.24 9.64
C ASP A 902 10.11 35.70 8.44
N LEU A 903 8.96 36.32 8.73
CA LEU A 903 8.08 36.87 7.71
C LEU A 903 8.72 38.01 6.91
N LYS A 904 9.75 38.67 7.44
CA LYS A 904 10.45 39.76 6.76
C LYS A 904 11.26 39.20 5.57
N ALA A 905 11.83 38.02 5.71
CA ALA A 905 12.60 37.37 4.66
C ALA A 905 11.78 36.93 3.42
N VAL A 906 10.46 36.85 3.56
CA VAL A 906 9.54 36.31 2.53
C VAL A 906 8.43 37.30 2.14
N GLN A 907 8.70 38.60 2.29
CA GLN A 907 7.75 39.67 1.92
C GLN A 907 7.46 39.75 0.40
N ASP A 908 8.31 39.13 -0.43
CA ASP A 908 8.04 38.97 -1.86
C ASP A 908 6.86 38.03 -2.14
N LYS A 909 6.44 37.18 -1.17
CA LYS A 909 5.31 36.25 -1.29
C LYS A 909 4.01 36.88 -0.80
N PRO A 910 2.93 36.89 -1.62
CA PRO A 910 1.70 37.58 -1.25
C PRO A 910 1.03 37.01 0.00
N GLU A 911 1.06 35.70 0.20
CA GLU A 911 0.53 35.02 1.38
C GLU A 911 1.30 35.37 2.66
N ALA A 912 2.62 35.49 2.61
CA ALA A 912 3.42 35.89 3.77
C ALA A 912 3.15 37.34 4.13
N ARG A 913 3.04 38.26 3.14
CA ARG A 913 2.61 39.65 3.36
C ARG A 913 1.23 39.73 3.97
N GLN A 914 0.30 38.93 3.45
CA GLN A 914 -1.10 38.91 3.95
C GLN A 914 -1.16 38.40 5.38
N PHE A 915 -0.42 37.32 5.71
CA PHE A 915 -0.34 36.82 7.08
C PHE A 915 0.24 37.86 8.03
N TYR A 916 1.36 38.54 7.63
CA TYR A 916 1.97 39.61 8.44
C TYR A 916 1.01 40.77 8.65
N ARG A 917 0.24 41.14 7.63
CA ARG A 917 -0.78 42.19 7.74
C ARG A 917 -1.90 41.78 8.70
N SER A 918 -2.43 40.56 8.56
CA SER A 918 -3.50 40.04 9.41
C SER A 918 -3.13 40.08 10.89
N ILE A 919 -1.92 39.70 11.25
CA ILE A 919 -1.45 39.76 12.66
C ILE A 919 -1.25 41.19 13.17
N LEU A 920 -0.81 42.15 12.33
CA LEU A 920 -0.70 43.56 12.73
C LEU A 920 -2.09 44.18 12.90
N GLU A 921 -3.02 43.98 11.95
CA GLU A 921 -4.40 44.46 12.05
C GLU A 921 -5.09 43.90 13.29
N TYR A 922 -4.85 42.62 13.63
CA TYR A 922 -5.31 42.02 14.87
C TYR A 922 -4.83 42.79 16.10
N MET A 923 -3.56 43.17 16.14
CA MET A 923 -2.98 43.90 17.27
C MET A 923 -3.56 45.31 17.45
N GLU A 924 -4.16 45.91 16.41
CA GLU A 924 -4.84 47.20 16.48
C GLU A 924 -6.22 47.09 17.15
N THR A 925 -6.82 45.92 17.10
CA THR A 925 -8.21 45.71 17.58
C THR A 925 -8.28 45.45 19.08
N PRO A 926 -9.44 45.66 19.72
CA PRO A 926 -9.68 45.25 21.10
C PRO A 926 -9.58 43.73 21.31
N ALA A 927 -9.71 42.92 20.25
CA ALA A 927 -9.60 41.47 20.32
C ALA A 927 -8.18 41.01 20.72
N PHE A 928 -7.14 41.85 20.44
CA PHE A 928 -5.79 41.58 20.97
C PHE A 928 -5.79 41.80 22.49
N ALA A 929 -6.19 40.78 23.23
CA ALA A 929 -6.33 40.78 24.68
C ALA A 929 -5.86 39.44 25.27
N PRO A 930 -4.53 39.18 25.23
CA PRO A 930 -3.99 37.91 25.75
C PRO A 930 -4.44 37.62 27.16
N SER A 931 -5.00 36.43 27.38
CA SER A 931 -5.50 35.98 28.67
C SER A 931 -4.41 35.36 29.55
N TYR A 932 -3.41 34.75 28.94
CA TYR A 932 -2.32 34.09 29.65
C TYR A 932 -1.26 35.11 30.08
N SER A 933 -1.03 35.22 31.39
CA SER A 933 -0.13 36.20 32.00
C SER A 933 1.22 35.57 32.36
N LEU A 934 2.31 36.26 31.99
CA LEU A 934 3.65 35.90 32.42
C LEU A 934 4.30 37.10 33.11
N SER A 935 5.14 36.87 34.13
CA SER A 935 6.08 37.89 34.59
C SER A 935 7.20 38.05 33.54
N VAL A 936 7.91 39.16 33.58
CA VAL A 936 9.10 39.35 32.73
C VAL A 936 10.13 38.27 32.93
N ARG A 937 10.29 37.80 34.17
CA ARG A 937 11.21 36.72 34.50
C ARG A 937 10.76 35.39 33.89
N ASP A 938 9.47 35.03 34.02
CA ASP A 938 8.94 33.76 33.46
C ASP A 938 9.06 33.76 31.94
N LEU A 939 8.83 34.92 31.29
CA LEU A 939 9.02 35.11 29.86
C LEU A 939 10.50 34.88 29.46
N GLN A 940 11.44 35.48 30.19
CA GLN A 940 12.87 35.28 29.90
C GLN A 940 13.28 33.82 30.15
N ASP A 941 12.80 33.21 31.24
CA ASP A 941 13.06 31.81 31.55
C ASP A 941 12.50 30.86 30.48
N LEU A 942 11.38 31.19 29.87
CA LEU A 942 10.78 30.38 28.78
C LEU A 942 11.71 30.30 27.58
N PHE A 943 12.39 31.40 27.22
CA PHE A 943 13.26 31.52 26.05
C PHE A 943 14.74 31.19 26.29
N THR A 944 15.16 30.96 27.52
CA THR A 944 16.56 30.68 27.87
C THR A 944 16.79 29.33 28.53
N ALA A 945 15.77 28.74 29.10
CA ALA A 945 15.92 27.50 29.84
C ALA A 945 16.18 26.31 28.92
N LYS A 946 17.01 25.37 29.40
CA LYS A 946 17.25 24.11 28.68
C LYS A 946 15.96 23.32 28.60
N VAL A 947 15.63 22.89 27.41
CA VAL A 947 14.53 21.97 27.16
C VAL A 947 14.94 20.57 27.62
N LYS A 948 14.07 19.89 28.34
CA LYS A 948 14.25 18.47 28.63
C LYS A 948 13.97 17.68 27.36
N THR A 949 14.99 17.35 26.61
CA THR A 949 14.87 16.33 25.56
C THR A 949 14.95 14.97 26.23
N GLY A 950 13.86 14.19 26.18
CA GLY A 950 13.91 12.79 26.59
C GLY A 950 14.98 12.06 25.78
N GLU A 951 15.78 11.17 26.44
CA GLU A 951 16.71 10.33 25.71
C GLU A 951 15.90 9.39 24.80
N MET A 952 15.84 9.68 23.50
CA MET A 952 15.37 8.70 22.52
C MET A 952 16.45 7.65 22.33
N LYS A 953 16.15 6.42 22.74
CA LYS A 953 17.02 5.27 22.43
C LYS A 953 17.12 5.14 20.90
N LYS A 954 18.34 5.05 20.38
CA LYS A 954 18.56 4.76 18.95
C LYS A 954 17.88 3.43 18.62
N LEU A 955 17.17 3.37 17.48
CA LEU A 955 16.76 2.11 16.90
C LEU A 955 17.97 1.53 16.17
N PHE A 956 18.41 0.35 16.60
CA PHE A 956 19.61 -0.28 16.10
C PHE A 956 19.32 -1.21 14.93
N ASN A 957 20.35 -1.29 14.07
CA ASN A 957 20.60 -2.22 12.99
C ASN A 957 19.66 -2.12 11.79
N ILE A 958 19.84 -1.00 11.07
CA ILE A 958 19.60 -1.04 9.63
C ILE A 958 21.00 -1.06 8.98
N SER A 959 21.66 -2.21 9.09
CA SER A 959 22.89 -2.51 8.35
C SER A 959 22.64 -2.73 6.85
N SER A 960 21.41 -2.62 6.38
CA SER A 960 21.01 -2.81 4.99
C SER A 960 21.11 -1.54 4.14
N TYR A 961 21.53 -0.40 4.71
CA TYR A 961 21.77 0.84 3.97
C TYR A 961 23.26 1.16 3.72
N GLU A 962 24.18 0.19 3.96
CA GLU A 962 25.56 0.29 3.51
C GLU A 962 25.78 -0.26 2.11
#